data_8cee0c87b6cdbff51e73f520094d6793
#
_entry.id   8cee0c87b6cdbff51e73f520094d6793
#
_cell.length_a   1.000
_cell.length_b   1.000
_cell.length_c   1.000
_cell.angle_alpha   90.00
_cell.angle_beta   90.00
_cell.angle_gamma   90.00
#
_symmetry.space_group_name_H-M   'P 1'
#
loop_
_entity.id
_entity.type
_entity.pdbx_description
1 polymer ?
#
loop_
_entity_poly.entity_id
_entity_poly.type
_entity_poly.pdbx_seq_one_letter_code
_entity_poly.pdbx_strand_id
1 'polypeptide(L)'
;MAAFAPYLAVAATLSSAYAYSHNHHVHLRGEPVCAEPTYTYTYTEYEYLPTAIASSNSHGHGGPYYNPYNDIPLPFQWPGKPSKGETYAPPKPTPPYQYGGPAKENYKAPAWIPKGVDKLIPSLPKGAQGGDSYWGDIDCPHLPSSLPGYGSSSLPPYPSSSATYPPYPSGTGSGSHSYSANSTGITASTSYSISTGVTASTSYSISTGVTASTSYSSTSTPVSDCPTMPNTGVTRTYEMNVAYQTIAPDGVTRNGLTINGQFPGPLVEANWGDWILFKVTNDLTDEGTALHAHGLFQQNTSWYDGVPAVAQCPLTPNGGTLDMLFRADRYGSSWYHSHYSAQYSGGAHGPLVIYGPKHAEYDIDIGPVLLEDWFHADYFSLVENVMAGRFPPSNNNLINGKMQYPCANTTLPCVSNAGISKFKFQSGKKHLLRLVNAGAEGTQKFSIDGHQLTVIANDFVPIEPYTTNVVTLGIAQRADVIVEAVGNPGDAYWMRSQLGTNRCTLNDGISPNAVAAVYYENADTDSVPDTESDVTADQLAVCKNDALTLGIPLCKIPLEEPTTTETINFEFKSNGTNFIWFVDGSSYRGDYNKPILLQANKGDLDYETEWNVYNFGSNKTVRIILSNHGLIGGHPMHLHGHDFHVLAEGFGTWDGTVTNPANTVRRDVHILQNAQNNTDATVTPSYMVLQFQQDNPGVWPLHCHLAWHVSGGLFLNVLERPDDIATETIDDDVFAGCTLWDAYTAANPPDQIDSGLKMKF
;
A
#
# COMPACT_ATOMS: atom_id res chain seq x y z
N MET A 1 -2.16 -1.32 30.91
CA MET A 1 -0.91 -0.52 30.83
C MET A 1 0.29 -1.17 31.53
N ALA A 2 0.18 -1.85 32.64
CA ALA A 2 1.35 -2.46 33.32
C ALA A 2 1.90 -3.76 32.68
N ALA A 3 1.11 -4.46 31.86
CA ALA A 3 1.51 -5.71 31.20
C ALA A 3 2.26 -5.55 29.87
N PHE A 4 2.18 -4.38 29.25
CA PHE A 4 2.88 -4.11 27.97
C PHE A 4 4.34 -3.67 28.15
N ALA A 5 4.68 -3.09 29.29
CA ALA A 5 6.05 -2.62 29.53
C ALA A 5 7.13 -3.73 29.41
N PRO A 6 6.91 -4.99 29.83
CA PRO A 6 7.92 -6.02 29.65
C PRO A 6 8.12 -6.46 28.19
N TYR A 7 7.08 -6.44 27.35
CA TYR A 7 7.24 -6.83 25.93
C TYR A 7 7.96 -5.75 25.11
N LEU A 8 7.67 -4.48 25.37
CA LEU A 8 8.40 -3.38 24.73
C LEU A 8 9.86 -3.30 25.20
N ALA A 9 10.11 -3.59 26.51
CA ALA A 9 11.47 -3.61 27.02
C ALA A 9 12.30 -4.78 26.44
N VAL A 10 11.67 -5.94 26.19
CA VAL A 10 12.36 -7.08 25.55
C VAL A 10 12.64 -6.79 24.07
N ALA A 11 11.73 -6.17 23.35
CA ALA A 11 11.98 -5.74 21.97
C ALA A 11 13.07 -4.67 21.90
N ALA A 12 13.07 -3.70 22.81
CA ALA A 12 14.11 -2.65 22.85
C ALA A 12 15.49 -3.19 23.27
N THR A 13 15.57 -4.19 24.14
CA THR A 13 16.85 -4.80 24.53
C THR A 13 17.38 -5.78 23.49
N LEU A 14 16.51 -6.45 22.72
CA LEU A 14 16.93 -7.27 21.60
C LEU A 14 17.44 -6.42 20.41
N SER A 15 16.87 -5.24 20.20
CA SER A 15 17.33 -4.34 19.13
C SER A 15 18.75 -3.78 19.35
N SER A 16 19.20 -3.65 20.60
CA SER A 16 20.58 -3.22 20.90
C SER A 16 21.63 -4.34 20.77
N ALA A 17 21.21 -5.60 20.78
CA ALA A 17 22.12 -6.74 20.67
C ALA A 17 22.31 -7.26 19.24
N TYR A 18 21.44 -6.87 18.29
CA TYR A 18 21.47 -7.33 16.89
C TYR A 18 21.63 -6.22 15.86
N ALA A 19 22.18 -5.06 16.25
CA ALA A 19 22.58 -4.03 15.30
C ALA A 19 23.87 -4.43 14.53
N TYR A 20 23.93 -5.66 14.05
CA TYR A 20 24.86 -6.05 12.97
C TYR A 20 24.08 -5.93 11.66
N SER A 21 24.14 -4.75 11.09
CA SER A 21 23.71 -4.44 9.76
C SER A 21 24.42 -5.33 8.75
N HIS A 22 23.71 -6.18 8.07
CA HIS A 22 24.11 -6.63 6.77
C HIS A 22 23.75 -5.55 5.75
N ASN A 23 24.63 -4.55 5.61
CA ASN A 23 24.71 -3.77 4.39
C ASN A 23 25.42 -4.62 3.34
N HIS A 24 24.75 -5.53 2.70
CA HIS A 24 25.25 -6.20 1.50
C HIS A 24 24.10 -6.58 0.57
N HIS A 25 23.60 -5.62 -0.18
CA HIS A 25 23.16 -5.87 -1.54
C HIS A 25 24.11 -5.12 -2.48
N VAL A 26 25.28 -5.67 -2.66
CA VAL A 26 26.15 -5.34 -3.78
C VAL A 26 26.34 -6.64 -4.53
N HIS A 27 25.75 -6.75 -5.70
CA HIS A 27 26.10 -7.81 -6.65
C HIS A 27 27.57 -7.67 -7.03
N LEU A 28 28.46 -8.40 -6.37
CA LEU A 28 29.83 -8.60 -6.80
C LEU A 28 29.92 -9.89 -7.62
N ARG A 29 29.80 -9.77 -8.92
CA ARG A 29 30.50 -10.69 -9.84
C ARG A 29 31.96 -10.29 -9.83
N GLY A 30 32.77 -10.94 -9.00
CA GLY A 30 34.20 -10.78 -8.95
C GLY A 30 34.76 -11.62 -7.80
N GLU A 31 35.84 -12.33 -8.06
CA GLU A 31 36.51 -13.22 -7.12
C GLU A 31 36.80 -12.55 -5.77
N PRO A 32 36.82 -13.32 -4.65
CA PRO A 32 37.00 -12.76 -3.32
C PRO A 32 38.43 -12.26 -3.16
N VAL A 33 38.59 -10.95 -3.01
CA VAL A 33 39.84 -10.34 -2.55
C VAL A 33 39.72 -10.16 -1.04
N CYS A 34 40.54 -10.85 -0.26
CA CYS A 34 40.71 -10.62 1.16
C CYS A 34 41.28 -9.21 1.37
N ALA A 35 40.46 -8.23 1.72
CA ALA A 35 40.90 -6.95 2.23
C ALA A 35 40.61 -6.91 3.75
N GLU A 36 41.54 -6.37 4.52
CA GLU A 36 41.36 -6.19 5.96
C GLU A 36 40.14 -5.27 6.19
N PRO A 37 39.20 -5.67 7.08
CA PRO A 37 38.01 -4.87 7.33
C PRO A 37 38.38 -3.63 8.15
N THR A 38 38.19 -2.46 7.53
CA THR A 38 38.23 -1.17 8.24
C THR A 38 36.83 -0.92 8.81
N TYR A 39 36.67 -1.09 10.12
CA TYR A 39 35.41 -0.82 10.80
C TYR A 39 35.30 0.66 11.10
N THR A 40 34.29 1.31 10.53
CA THR A 40 33.88 2.68 10.91
C THR A 40 32.61 2.54 11.76
N TYR A 41 32.72 2.82 13.04
CA TYR A 41 31.57 2.86 13.94
C TYR A 41 30.90 4.22 13.84
N THR A 42 29.65 4.26 13.43
CA THR A 42 28.83 5.47 13.51
C THR A 42 27.89 5.32 14.71
N TYR A 43 28.17 6.06 15.76
CA TYR A 43 27.20 6.22 16.86
C TYR A 43 26.22 7.32 16.48
N THR A 44 24.93 7.02 16.46
CA THR A 44 23.91 8.04 16.43
C THR A 44 23.46 8.30 17.87
N GLU A 45 24.03 9.31 18.46
CA GLU A 45 23.61 9.82 19.78
C GLU A 45 22.49 10.82 19.51
N TYR A 46 21.31 10.56 20.00
CA TYR A 46 20.20 11.51 19.96
C TYR A 46 20.34 12.48 21.12
N GLU A 47 21.04 13.59 20.90
CA GLU A 47 20.97 14.75 21.80
C GLU A 47 19.68 15.54 21.52
N TYR A 48 18.78 15.56 22.50
CA TYR A 48 17.70 16.53 22.55
C TYR A 48 18.28 17.91 22.85
N LEU A 49 18.45 18.76 21.83
CA LEU A 49 18.81 20.16 22.03
C LEU A 49 17.56 20.95 22.40
N PRO A 50 17.54 21.64 23.53
CA PRO A 50 16.50 22.62 23.84
C PRO A 50 16.64 23.82 22.90
N THR A 51 15.56 24.18 22.21
CA THR A 51 15.46 25.39 21.38
C THR A 51 15.72 26.64 22.21
N ALA A 52 16.89 27.24 22.05
CA ALA A 52 17.18 28.57 22.57
C ALA A 52 16.55 29.62 21.65
N ILE A 53 15.55 30.32 22.17
CA ILE A 53 15.01 31.54 21.52
C ILE A 53 16.03 32.65 21.72
N ALA A 54 16.78 33.00 20.68
CA ALA A 54 17.59 34.20 20.63
C ALA A 54 16.73 35.35 20.09
N SER A 55 16.38 36.30 20.97
CA SER A 55 15.83 37.59 20.57
C SER A 55 16.95 38.48 20.05
N SER A 56 16.99 38.77 18.76
CA SER A 56 17.77 39.91 18.24
C SER A 56 16.83 40.77 17.39
N ASN A 57 16.61 41.99 17.90
CA ASN A 57 16.04 43.10 17.16
C ASN A 57 16.99 43.51 16.03
N SER A 58 16.60 43.32 14.77
CA SER A 58 17.13 44.13 13.67
C SER A 58 16.06 44.28 12.61
N HIS A 59 15.78 45.53 12.25
CA HIS A 59 14.86 45.92 11.20
C HIS A 59 15.37 45.47 9.83
N GLY A 60 14.57 44.67 9.09
CA GLY A 60 14.82 44.38 7.70
C GLY A 60 13.57 43.76 7.08
N HIS A 61 13.05 44.36 6.03
CA HIS A 61 11.89 43.92 5.28
C HIS A 61 12.09 42.54 4.70
N GLY A 62 11.37 41.55 5.22
CA GLY A 62 11.21 40.23 4.65
C GLY A 62 9.91 39.65 5.19
N GLY A 63 9.01 39.21 4.31
CA GLY A 63 7.71 38.65 4.68
C GLY A 63 7.81 37.41 5.58
N PRO A 64 6.78 37.11 6.35
CA PRO A 64 6.83 36.03 7.34
C PRO A 64 7.00 34.66 6.66
N TYR A 65 8.04 33.95 7.04
CA TYR A 65 8.18 32.52 6.73
C TYR A 65 7.10 31.77 7.49
N TYR A 66 6.16 31.17 6.77
CA TYR A 66 5.15 30.27 7.32
C TYR A 66 5.80 28.94 7.70
N ASN A 67 5.66 28.58 8.97
CA ASN A 67 6.00 27.24 9.47
C ASN A 67 4.69 26.44 9.60
N PRO A 68 4.38 25.49 8.72
CA PRO A 68 3.12 24.75 8.73
C PRO A 68 2.91 23.88 9.99
N TYR A 69 3.92 23.81 10.86
CA TYR A 69 3.89 22.98 12.08
C TYR A 69 3.57 23.76 13.36
N ASN A 70 3.40 25.08 13.32
CA ASN A 70 3.12 25.86 14.53
C ASN A 70 1.68 25.75 15.03
N ASP A 71 0.74 25.27 14.20
CA ASP A 71 -0.69 25.22 14.50
C ASP A 71 -1.22 23.82 14.77
N ILE A 72 -0.35 22.81 14.88
CA ILE A 72 -0.75 21.44 15.24
C ILE A 72 -0.65 21.30 16.77
N PRO A 73 -1.76 21.05 17.51
CA PRO A 73 -1.70 20.83 18.94
C PRO A 73 -0.85 19.59 19.24
N LEU A 74 0.28 19.77 19.92
CA LEU A 74 1.06 18.64 20.43
C LEU A 74 0.28 17.94 21.55
N PRO A 75 0.14 16.62 21.55
CA PRO A 75 -0.66 15.89 22.54
C PRO A 75 -0.01 15.77 23.93
N PHE A 76 1.03 16.54 24.27
CA PHE A 76 1.71 16.46 25.57
C PHE A 76 1.87 17.83 26.23
N GLN A 77 1.10 18.06 27.29
CA GLN A 77 1.40 19.11 28.26
C GLN A 77 2.48 18.61 29.24
N TRP A 78 3.64 19.26 29.23
CA TRP A 78 4.66 19.07 30.26
C TRP A 78 4.22 19.72 31.59
N PRO A 79 4.42 19.08 32.72
CA PRO A 79 4.17 19.71 34.01
C PRO A 79 5.27 20.74 34.33
N GLY A 80 4.85 21.99 34.55
CA GLY A 80 5.55 23.00 35.35
C GLY A 80 6.79 23.63 34.73
N LYS A 81 6.66 24.88 34.31
CA LYS A 81 7.81 25.79 34.08
C LYS A 81 8.63 25.91 35.38
N PRO A 82 9.98 25.82 35.32
CA PRO A 82 10.82 26.20 36.45
C PRO A 82 10.76 27.71 36.64
N SER A 83 10.80 28.14 37.92
CA SER A 83 10.82 29.54 38.35
C SER A 83 12.08 30.26 37.87
N LYS A 84 11.92 31.50 37.45
CA LYS A 84 13.02 32.40 37.06
C LYS A 84 14.05 32.49 38.20
N GLY A 85 15.31 32.17 37.90
CA GLY A 85 16.38 32.62 38.78
C GLY A 85 17.68 31.80 38.85
N GLU A 86 17.90 30.76 38.07
CA GLU A 86 19.19 30.05 38.12
C GLU A 86 19.94 30.12 36.80
N THR A 87 21.12 30.75 36.80
CA THR A 87 22.08 30.79 35.70
C THR A 87 22.99 29.57 35.81
N TYR A 88 22.88 28.65 34.85
CA TYR A 88 23.85 27.57 34.72
C TYR A 88 25.04 28.03 33.87
N ALA A 89 26.25 27.87 34.43
CA ALA A 89 27.50 27.98 33.68
C ALA A 89 27.78 26.66 32.93
N PRO A 90 28.26 26.69 31.67
CA PRO A 90 28.58 25.50 30.92
C PRO A 90 29.74 24.72 31.57
N PRO A 91 29.71 23.39 31.63
CA PRO A 91 30.81 22.59 32.11
C PRO A 91 32.01 22.68 31.17
N LYS A 92 33.20 22.72 31.73
CA LYS A 92 34.47 22.69 31.01
C LYS A 92 34.66 21.36 30.30
N PRO A 93 35.24 21.34 29.09
CA PRO A 93 35.55 20.09 28.38
C PRO A 93 36.56 19.27 29.15
N THR A 94 36.22 17.99 29.39
CA THR A 94 37.11 16.96 29.93
C THR A 94 38.04 16.44 28.83
N PRO A 95 39.32 16.15 29.14
CA PRO A 95 40.25 15.58 28.15
C PRO A 95 39.86 14.12 27.81
N PRO A 96 40.30 13.61 26.63
CA PRO A 96 39.93 12.28 26.18
C PRO A 96 40.47 11.15 27.09
N TYR A 97 39.59 10.25 27.48
CA TYR A 97 39.92 9.07 28.25
C TYR A 97 40.78 8.10 27.46
N GLN A 98 41.93 7.71 28.03
CA GLN A 98 42.67 6.53 27.58
C GLN A 98 42.03 5.26 28.14
N TYR A 99 41.69 4.33 27.27
CA TYR A 99 41.16 3.04 27.63
C TYR A 99 42.24 2.18 28.29
N GLY A 100 42.10 1.90 29.57
CA GLY A 100 42.78 0.78 30.25
C GLY A 100 41.89 -0.45 30.16
N GLY A 101 42.45 -1.60 29.86
CA GLY A 101 41.79 -2.87 29.58
C GLY A 101 40.81 -3.37 30.64
N PRO A 102 39.98 -4.37 30.32
CA PRO A 102 38.74 -4.71 31.00
C PRO A 102 38.96 -5.35 32.36
N ALA A 103 38.31 -4.78 33.40
CA ALA A 103 38.12 -5.46 34.68
C ALA A 103 37.01 -6.51 34.53
N LYS A 104 37.30 -7.74 35.00
CA LYS A 104 36.33 -8.82 35.06
C LYS A 104 35.30 -8.51 36.14
N GLU A 105 34.09 -8.13 35.74
CA GLU A 105 32.94 -8.15 36.66
C GLU A 105 31.84 -9.05 36.13
N ASN A 106 31.36 -9.94 37.04
CA ASN A 106 30.22 -10.83 36.78
C ASN A 106 28.95 -10.00 36.56
N TYR A 107 28.33 -10.13 35.41
CA TYR A 107 27.04 -9.51 35.11
C TYR A 107 25.97 -10.04 36.06
N LYS A 108 25.40 -9.16 36.88
CA LYS A 108 24.16 -9.40 37.62
C LYS A 108 23.02 -8.67 36.92
N ALA A 109 21.99 -9.41 36.55
CA ALA A 109 20.77 -8.82 36.00
C ALA A 109 20.17 -7.77 36.95
N PRO A 110 19.68 -6.64 36.45
CA PRO A 110 19.03 -5.63 37.26
C PRO A 110 17.82 -6.18 38.00
N ALA A 111 17.58 -5.73 39.25
CA ALA A 111 16.55 -6.26 40.14
C ALA A 111 15.08 -6.03 39.66
N TRP A 112 14.88 -5.33 38.56
CA TRP A 112 13.56 -5.07 37.98
C TRP A 112 13.14 -6.07 36.86
N ILE A 113 13.99 -7.04 36.51
CA ILE A 113 13.62 -8.11 35.57
C ILE A 113 12.76 -9.13 36.30
N PRO A 114 11.51 -9.41 35.88
CA PRO A 114 10.66 -10.40 36.51
C PRO A 114 11.31 -11.80 36.47
N LYS A 115 11.26 -12.54 37.56
CA LYS A 115 11.77 -13.92 37.66
C LYS A 115 11.03 -14.79 36.60
N GLY A 116 11.79 -15.42 35.70
CA GLY A 116 11.26 -16.31 34.66
C GLY A 116 11.57 -15.88 33.25
N VAL A 117 12.02 -14.64 33.01
CA VAL A 117 12.42 -14.16 31.69
C VAL A 117 13.72 -14.82 31.21
N ASP A 118 14.54 -15.27 32.15
CA ASP A 118 15.73 -16.11 31.95
C ASP A 118 15.46 -17.42 31.18
N LYS A 119 14.19 -17.88 31.18
CA LYS A 119 13.76 -19.08 30.43
C LYS A 119 13.38 -18.81 29.01
N LEU A 120 13.23 -17.53 28.63
CA LEU A 120 12.86 -17.11 27.30
C LEU A 120 14.08 -16.68 26.46
N ILE A 121 15.26 -16.56 27.09
CA ILE A 121 16.51 -16.28 26.37
C ILE A 121 17.12 -17.65 26.00
N PRO A 122 17.41 -17.92 24.71
CA PRO A 122 18.12 -19.12 24.34
C PRO A 122 19.44 -19.18 25.13
N SER A 123 19.73 -20.30 25.76
CA SER A 123 20.98 -20.50 26.50
C SER A 123 22.14 -20.26 25.53
N LEU A 124 22.98 -19.29 25.82
CA LEU A 124 24.27 -19.12 25.12
C LEU A 124 25.01 -20.47 25.06
N PRO A 125 25.65 -20.79 23.92
CA PRO A 125 26.42 -22.04 23.83
C PRO A 125 27.36 -22.20 25.02
N LYS A 126 27.42 -23.38 25.60
CA LYS A 126 28.34 -23.68 26.68
C LYS A 126 29.77 -23.43 26.21
N GLY A 127 30.39 -22.36 26.67
CA GLY A 127 31.72 -21.91 26.25
C GLY A 127 31.88 -20.39 26.30
N ALA A 128 30.78 -19.63 26.35
CA ALA A 128 30.83 -18.16 26.41
C ALA A 128 31.05 -17.59 27.84
N GLN A 129 31.42 -18.43 28.81
CA GLN A 129 31.83 -17.98 30.15
C GLN A 129 33.34 -17.93 30.23
N GLY A 130 33.90 -16.76 30.14
CA GLY A 130 35.29 -16.50 30.45
C GLY A 130 36.14 -16.29 29.17
N GLY A 131 36.60 -15.08 29.10
CA GLY A 131 37.38 -14.57 28.00
C GLY A 131 38.44 -15.53 27.52
N ASP A 132 38.31 -15.78 26.28
CA ASP A 132 39.36 -15.88 25.25
C ASP A 132 38.61 -16.02 23.93
N SER A 133 38.87 -15.07 23.08
CA SER A 133 38.61 -15.00 21.64
C SER A 133 37.83 -16.17 21.03
N TYR A 134 36.52 -15.99 20.82
CA TYR A 134 35.70 -16.86 19.97
C TYR A 134 36.03 -16.70 18.45
N TRP A 135 37.02 -15.89 18.17
CA TRP A 135 37.64 -15.75 16.84
C TRP A 135 39.00 -16.40 16.89
N GLY A 136 39.02 -17.74 16.98
CA GLY A 136 40.17 -18.52 16.62
C GLY A 136 40.41 -18.30 15.12
N ASP A 137 41.71 -18.08 14.82
CA ASP A 137 42.27 -17.82 13.49
C ASP A 137 41.53 -18.61 12.40
N ILE A 138 40.81 -17.90 11.52
CA ILE A 138 40.47 -18.45 10.22
C ILE A 138 41.74 -18.38 9.41
N ASP A 139 42.50 -19.47 9.42
CA ASP A 139 43.63 -19.66 8.52
C ASP A 139 43.12 -19.57 7.08
N CYS A 140 43.43 -18.46 6.44
CA CYS A 140 43.33 -18.38 4.97
C CYS A 140 44.38 -19.38 4.40
N PRO A 141 43.99 -20.39 3.61
CA PRO A 141 44.95 -21.30 3.02
C PRO A 141 45.91 -20.52 2.12
N HIS A 142 47.20 -20.61 2.43
CA HIS A 142 48.29 -20.08 1.59
C HIS A 142 48.20 -20.70 0.20
N LEU A 143 47.96 -19.89 -0.82
CA LEU A 143 48.08 -20.27 -2.21
C LEU A 143 49.58 -20.57 -2.51
N PRO A 144 49.89 -21.68 -3.17
CA PRO A 144 51.27 -21.98 -3.54
C PRO A 144 51.80 -20.97 -4.58
N SER A 145 52.98 -20.44 -4.32
CA SER A 145 53.67 -19.43 -5.11
C SER A 145 54.32 -20.01 -6.38
N SER A 146 53.56 -20.68 -7.24
CA SER A 146 54.05 -20.96 -8.61
C SER A 146 52.91 -21.51 -9.48
N LEU A 147 52.36 -20.67 -10.35
CA LEU A 147 51.63 -21.11 -11.55
C LEU A 147 52.54 -20.86 -12.77
N PRO A 148 52.61 -21.79 -13.71
CA PRO A 148 53.41 -21.63 -14.94
C PRO A 148 52.76 -20.62 -15.87
N GLY A 149 53.55 -19.76 -16.49
CA GLY A 149 53.11 -18.70 -17.38
C GLY A 149 52.32 -19.21 -18.59
N TYR A 150 51.19 -18.62 -18.83
CA TYR A 150 50.47 -18.68 -20.11
C TYR A 150 50.84 -17.45 -20.94
N GLY A 151 51.37 -17.73 -22.12
CA GLY A 151 51.76 -16.72 -23.09
C GLY A 151 50.56 -15.97 -23.66
N SER A 152 50.80 -14.69 -23.91
CA SER A 152 49.89 -13.79 -24.61
C SER A 152 49.55 -14.30 -26.02
N SER A 153 48.31 -14.71 -26.25
CA SER A 153 47.78 -14.89 -27.59
C SER A 153 46.66 -13.83 -27.84
N SER A 154 46.96 -13.01 -28.85
CA SER A 154 46.10 -11.98 -29.39
C SER A 154 44.73 -12.54 -29.87
N LEU A 155 43.63 -11.92 -29.46
CA LEU A 155 42.30 -12.20 -29.99
C LEU A 155 42.19 -11.70 -31.44
N PRO A 156 41.53 -12.44 -32.35
CA PRO A 156 41.28 -11.99 -33.71
C PRO A 156 40.12 -10.95 -33.75
N PRO A 157 40.12 -10.04 -34.74
CA PRO A 157 39.09 -9.01 -34.85
C PRO A 157 37.75 -9.60 -35.33
N TYR A 158 36.64 -9.07 -34.78
CA TYR A 158 35.31 -9.37 -35.22
C TYR A 158 35.05 -8.89 -36.65
N PRO A 159 34.36 -9.66 -37.50
CA PRO A 159 33.96 -9.20 -38.83
C PRO A 159 32.70 -8.35 -38.71
N SER A 160 32.74 -7.12 -39.20
CA SER A 160 31.60 -6.26 -39.46
C SER A 160 30.83 -6.81 -40.65
N SER A 161 29.61 -7.34 -40.44
CA SER A 161 28.69 -7.64 -41.55
C SER A 161 27.56 -6.61 -41.56
N SER A 162 27.63 -5.71 -42.52
CA SER A 162 26.49 -4.85 -42.94
C SER A 162 25.47 -5.72 -43.69
N ALA A 163 24.33 -5.99 -43.10
CA ALA A 163 23.20 -6.60 -43.78
C ALA A 163 22.31 -5.47 -44.37
N THR A 164 22.29 -5.36 -45.67
CA THR A 164 21.33 -4.55 -46.44
C THR A 164 20.03 -5.34 -46.59
N TYR A 165 18.91 -4.74 -46.14
CA TYR A 165 17.57 -5.26 -46.38
C TYR A 165 17.11 -4.94 -47.82
N PRO A 166 16.43 -5.89 -48.51
CA PRO A 166 15.84 -5.64 -49.80
C PRO A 166 14.51 -4.87 -49.72
N PRO A 167 14.13 -4.08 -50.71
CA PRO A 167 12.91 -3.29 -50.68
C PRO A 167 11.66 -4.15 -50.96
N TYR A 168 10.55 -3.78 -50.29
CA TYR A 168 9.23 -4.38 -50.50
C TYR A 168 8.67 -4.03 -51.90
N PRO A 169 7.98 -4.97 -52.58
CA PRO A 169 7.32 -4.68 -53.82
C PRO A 169 5.93 -4.06 -53.59
N SER A 170 5.69 -2.92 -54.26
CA SER A 170 4.38 -2.29 -54.39
C SER A 170 3.50 -3.13 -55.33
N GLY A 171 2.44 -3.74 -54.82
CA GLY A 171 1.41 -4.43 -55.60
C GLY A 171 0.10 -3.64 -55.64
N THR A 172 -0.19 -3.00 -56.76
CA THR A 172 -1.52 -2.51 -57.08
C THR A 172 -2.39 -3.66 -57.57
N GLY A 173 -3.53 -3.88 -56.90
CA GLY A 173 -4.53 -4.84 -57.32
C GLY A 173 -5.93 -4.38 -56.94
N SER A 174 -6.60 -3.75 -57.90
CA SER A 174 -8.03 -3.42 -57.84
C SER A 174 -8.90 -4.66 -58.03
N GLY A 175 -9.78 -4.94 -57.08
CA GLY A 175 -10.83 -5.97 -57.19
C GLY A 175 -12.12 -5.45 -56.57
N SER A 176 -13.05 -5.04 -57.44
CA SER A 176 -14.41 -4.60 -57.07
C SER A 176 -15.33 -5.79 -56.84
N HIS A 177 -15.99 -5.82 -55.70
CA HIS A 177 -17.27 -6.54 -55.56
C HIS A 177 -18.31 -5.65 -54.89
N SER A 178 -19.36 -5.39 -55.67
CA SER A 178 -20.54 -4.61 -55.35
C SER A 178 -21.55 -5.45 -54.55
N TYR A 179 -22.03 -4.93 -53.40
CA TYR A 179 -23.35 -5.25 -52.86
C TYR A 179 -24.09 -3.97 -52.53
N SER A 180 -25.27 -3.83 -53.11
CA SER A 180 -26.20 -2.71 -52.93
C SER A 180 -26.98 -2.85 -51.64
N ALA A 181 -27.09 -1.78 -50.89
CA ALA A 181 -28.13 -1.59 -49.89
C ALA A 181 -28.61 -0.13 -49.92
N ASN A 182 -29.90 0.01 -49.88
CA ASN A 182 -30.69 1.21 -50.10
C ASN A 182 -30.39 2.36 -49.13
N SER A 183 -30.35 3.56 -49.71
CA SER A 183 -30.26 4.84 -49.05
C SER A 183 -31.60 5.36 -48.52
N THR A 184 -31.62 5.95 -47.35
CA THR A 184 -32.45 7.14 -47.11
C THR A 184 -31.54 8.22 -46.51
N GLY A 185 -31.43 9.32 -47.24
CA GLY A 185 -30.50 10.37 -46.91
C GLY A 185 -31.06 11.40 -45.93
N ILE A 186 -30.14 12.02 -45.21
CA ILE A 186 -30.29 13.40 -44.74
C ILE A 186 -28.93 14.08 -44.87
N THR A 187 -28.92 15.17 -45.69
CA THR A 187 -27.78 16.04 -45.91
C THR A 187 -27.69 17.09 -44.81
N ALA A 188 -26.52 17.26 -44.23
CA ALA A 188 -26.14 18.49 -43.53
C ALA A 188 -24.67 18.80 -43.87
N SER A 189 -24.48 19.91 -44.59
CA SER A 189 -23.17 20.46 -44.94
C SER A 189 -22.71 21.42 -43.84
N THR A 190 -21.50 21.24 -43.32
CA THR A 190 -20.77 22.29 -42.57
C THR A 190 -19.34 22.38 -43.06
N SER A 191 -19.00 23.55 -43.55
CA SER A 191 -17.69 23.96 -44.03
C SER A 191 -16.79 24.35 -42.86
N TYR A 192 -15.54 23.83 -42.81
CA TYR A 192 -14.50 24.30 -41.88
C TYR A 192 -13.43 25.07 -42.68
N SER A 193 -13.11 26.26 -42.19
CA SER A 193 -11.94 27.03 -42.62
C SER A 193 -10.79 26.82 -41.66
N ILE A 194 -9.63 26.45 -42.21
CA ILE A 194 -8.37 26.27 -41.47
C ILE A 194 -7.62 27.61 -41.47
N SER A 195 -7.23 28.06 -40.27
CA SER A 195 -6.26 29.13 -40.08
C SER A 195 -5.02 28.60 -39.36
N THR A 196 -3.88 28.68 -40.03
CA THR A 196 -2.55 28.33 -39.51
C THR A 196 -1.93 29.48 -38.75
N GLY A 197 -1.47 29.22 -37.52
CA GLY A 197 -0.65 30.16 -36.76
C GLY A 197 0.14 29.40 -35.70
N VAL A 198 1.43 29.18 -35.95
CA VAL A 198 2.38 28.52 -35.04
C VAL A 198 3.01 29.53 -34.10
N THR A 199 2.89 29.37 -32.82
CA THR A 199 3.88 29.82 -31.83
C THR A 199 3.91 28.86 -30.66
N ALA A 200 5.09 28.30 -30.39
CA ALA A 200 5.34 27.34 -29.33
C ALA A 200 5.49 28.05 -27.98
N SER A 201 4.69 27.65 -27.02
CA SER A 201 4.99 27.79 -25.60
C SER A 201 4.39 26.60 -24.86
N THR A 202 5.25 25.80 -24.24
CA THR A 202 4.91 24.64 -23.45
C THR A 202 4.22 25.08 -22.16
N SER A 203 2.92 24.89 -22.12
CA SER A 203 2.14 24.85 -20.88
C SER A 203 1.22 23.65 -20.97
N TYR A 204 1.38 22.70 -20.05
CA TYR A 204 0.48 21.56 -19.93
C TYR A 204 -0.88 22.08 -19.44
N SER A 205 -1.84 22.15 -20.34
CA SER A 205 -3.23 22.32 -20.02
C SER A 205 -3.93 20.97 -20.17
N ILE A 206 -4.46 20.47 -19.04
CA ILE A 206 -5.38 19.35 -19.02
C ILE A 206 -6.60 19.75 -19.87
N SER A 207 -6.78 19.08 -20.99
CA SER A 207 -7.95 19.27 -21.85
C SER A 207 -9.12 18.49 -21.26
N THR A 208 -9.93 19.15 -20.46
CA THR A 208 -11.29 18.69 -20.16
C THR A 208 -12.16 18.91 -21.38
N GLY A 209 -12.47 17.86 -22.10
CA GLY A 209 -13.33 17.97 -23.26
C GLY A 209 -13.77 16.64 -23.81
N VAL A 210 -14.61 15.91 -23.08
CA VAL A 210 -15.59 15.02 -23.71
C VAL A 210 -16.94 15.25 -23.03
N THR A 211 -17.71 16.20 -23.56
CA THR A 211 -19.14 16.29 -23.26
C THR A 211 -19.88 15.27 -24.11
N ALA A 212 -20.10 14.08 -23.56
CA ALA A 212 -21.19 13.22 -24.02
C ALA A 212 -22.43 13.57 -23.17
N SER A 213 -23.17 14.59 -23.57
CA SER A 213 -24.48 14.86 -22.99
C SER A 213 -25.51 13.87 -23.57
N THR A 214 -25.65 12.72 -22.91
CA THR A 214 -26.92 12.00 -22.95
C THR A 214 -27.76 12.54 -21.83
N SER A 215 -28.73 13.40 -22.16
CA SER A 215 -29.76 13.87 -21.25
C SER A 215 -30.62 12.70 -20.79
N TYR A 216 -30.25 12.09 -19.64
CA TYR A 216 -31.21 11.26 -18.92
C TYR A 216 -32.14 12.18 -18.11
N SER A 217 -33.41 12.12 -18.44
CA SER A 217 -34.48 12.76 -17.66
C SER A 217 -34.53 12.11 -16.28
N SER A 218 -34.07 12.83 -15.24
CA SER A 218 -34.11 12.37 -13.86
C SER A 218 -35.56 12.47 -13.33
N THR A 219 -36.31 11.41 -13.50
CA THR A 219 -37.41 11.12 -12.58
C THR A 219 -36.82 10.30 -11.45
N SER A 220 -36.71 10.87 -10.25
CA SER A 220 -36.26 10.19 -9.04
C SER A 220 -37.34 9.18 -8.60
N THR A 221 -37.32 8.01 -9.19
CA THR A 221 -37.91 6.82 -8.61
C THR A 221 -36.82 6.14 -7.78
N PRO A 222 -37.12 5.69 -6.54
CA PRO A 222 -36.14 4.87 -5.80
C PRO A 222 -35.82 3.64 -6.65
N VAL A 223 -34.56 3.49 -7.03
CA VAL A 223 -34.10 2.32 -7.76
C VAL A 223 -34.19 1.14 -6.78
N SER A 224 -35.24 0.36 -6.88
CA SER A 224 -35.43 -0.86 -6.09
C SER A 224 -34.65 -2.04 -6.62
N ASP A 225 -34.09 -1.93 -7.83
CA ASP A 225 -33.37 -2.98 -8.50
C ASP A 225 -31.90 -2.59 -8.69
N CYS A 226 -30.98 -3.51 -8.40
CA CYS A 226 -29.56 -3.31 -8.65
C CYS A 226 -29.32 -3.09 -10.16
N PRO A 227 -28.54 -2.09 -10.55
CA PRO A 227 -28.26 -1.84 -11.96
C PRO A 227 -27.50 -3.00 -12.58
N THR A 228 -27.82 -3.35 -13.81
CA THR A 228 -27.12 -4.41 -14.58
C THR A 228 -25.98 -3.78 -15.35
N MET A 229 -24.81 -4.44 -15.31
CA MET A 229 -23.62 -4.01 -16.03
C MET A 229 -23.90 -3.94 -17.55
N PRO A 230 -23.62 -2.80 -18.22
CA PRO A 230 -23.79 -2.67 -19.65
C PRO A 230 -22.66 -3.41 -20.40
N ASN A 231 -22.90 -3.76 -21.65
CA ASN A 231 -21.84 -4.16 -22.56
C ASN A 231 -21.56 -3.01 -23.53
N THR A 232 -20.50 -2.26 -23.27
CA THR A 232 -20.17 -1.06 -24.06
C THR A 232 -19.47 -1.45 -25.39
N GLY A 233 -18.80 -2.59 -25.45
CA GLY A 233 -17.97 -3.00 -26.58
C GLY A 233 -16.68 -2.17 -26.71
N VAL A 234 -16.35 -1.34 -25.73
CA VAL A 234 -15.16 -0.46 -25.74
C VAL A 234 -14.04 -1.13 -24.94
N THR A 235 -12.80 -1.07 -25.46
CA THR A 235 -11.58 -1.46 -24.74
C THR A 235 -10.73 -0.22 -24.47
N ARG A 236 -10.31 -0.06 -23.23
CA ARG A 236 -9.36 0.97 -22.77
C ARG A 236 -8.01 0.31 -22.55
N THR A 237 -7.00 0.78 -23.28
CA THR A 237 -5.64 0.21 -23.19
C THR A 237 -4.72 1.14 -22.42
N TYR A 238 -3.97 0.56 -21.48
CA TYR A 238 -3.00 1.24 -20.64
C TYR A 238 -1.67 0.50 -20.66
N GLU A 239 -0.62 1.18 -21.09
CA GLU A 239 0.75 0.71 -20.92
C GLU A 239 1.13 0.92 -19.45
N MET A 240 1.63 -0.13 -18.77
CA MET A 240 1.91 -0.15 -17.32
C MET A 240 3.34 -0.62 -17.08
N ASN A 241 4.30 0.29 -17.23
CA ASN A 241 5.71 0.00 -17.05
C ASN A 241 6.12 0.23 -15.60
N VAL A 242 6.53 -0.84 -14.89
CA VAL A 242 7.02 -0.79 -13.51
C VAL A 242 8.54 -0.67 -13.52
N ALA A 243 9.08 0.40 -12.94
CA ALA A 243 10.50 0.68 -12.96
C ALA A 243 10.97 1.41 -11.69
N TYR A 244 12.26 1.21 -11.33
CA TYR A 244 12.90 2.06 -10.33
C TYR A 244 13.22 3.43 -10.90
N GLN A 245 12.92 4.47 -10.12
CA GLN A 245 13.34 5.84 -10.41
C GLN A 245 13.72 6.59 -9.14
N THR A 246 14.55 7.61 -9.32
CA THR A 246 14.82 8.58 -8.26
C THR A 246 13.62 9.51 -8.14
N ILE A 247 12.93 9.48 -7.01
CA ILE A 247 11.76 10.29 -6.70
C ILE A 247 11.95 11.09 -5.41
N ALA A 248 11.21 12.18 -5.27
CA ALA A 248 11.23 13.04 -4.09
C ALA A 248 9.85 13.67 -3.83
N PRO A 249 8.81 12.87 -3.54
CA PRO A 249 7.44 13.38 -3.41
C PRO A 249 7.28 14.38 -2.28
N ASP A 250 8.04 14.22 -1.20
CA ASP A 250 8.06 15.12 -0.04
C ASP A 250 9.33 15.97 0.06
N GLY A 251 10.16 15.94 -0.98
CA GLY A 251 11.44 16.65 -1.04
C GLY A 251 12.64 15.76 -0.68
N VAL A 252 12.43 14.65 0.02
CA VAL A 252 13.49 13.69 0.32
C VAL A 252 13.70 12.76 -0.87
N THR A 253 14.92 12.76 -1.38
CA THR A 253 15.29 11.97 -2.56
C THR A 253 15.56 10.51 -2.15
N ARG A 254 14.86 9.58 -2.78
CA ARG A 254 15.13 8.14 -2.65
C ARG A 254 14.95 7.41 -3.98
N ASN A 255 15.46 6.20 -4.07
CA ASN A 255 15.06 5.27 -5.12
C ASN A 255 13.67 4.74 -4.77
N GLY A 256 12.73 4.86 -5.69
CA GLY A 256 11.35 4.42 -5.50
C GLY A 256 10.82 3.72 -6.73
N LEU A 257 9.69 3.06 -6.58
CA LEU A 257 8.98 2.42 -7.67
C LEU A 257 8.05 3.42 -8.34
N THR A 258 7.94 3.32 -9.64
CA THR A 258 7.05 4.18 -10.45
C THR A 258 6.30 3.35 -11.47
N ILE A 259 5.12 3.81 -11.85
CA ILE A 259 4.39 3.30 -13.01
C ILE A 259 4.49 4.36 -14.11
N ASN A 260 5.03 4.00 -15.27
CA ASN A 260 5.29 4.91 -16.39
C ASN A 260 6.12 6.14 -16.00
N GLY A 261 7.06 5.97 -15.08
CA GLY A 261 7.91 7.06 -14.60
C GLY A 261 7.22 8.08 -13.70
N GLN A 262 6.04 7.76 -13.15
CA GLN A 262 5.24 8.64 -12.31
C GLN A 262 5.04 8.03 -10.91
N PHE A 263 4.92 8.90 -9.92
CA PHE A 263 4.48 8.59 -8.56
C PHE A 263 3.53 9.70 -8.05
N PRO A 264 2.33 9.37 -7.57
CA PRO A 264 1.63 8.11 -7.84
C PRO A 264 1.53 7.83 -9.35
N GLY A 265 1.33 6.57 -9.72
CA GLY A 265 1.16 6.15 -11.11
C GLY A 265 -0.01 6.84 -11.83
N PRO A 266 -0.10 6.73 -13.16
CA PRO A 266 -1.14 7.43 -13.94
C PRO A 266 -2.55 7.00 -13.55
N LEU A 267 -3.51 7.92 -13.68
CA LEU A 267 -4.92 7.61 -13.52
C LEU A 267 -5.40 6.66 -14.63
N VAL A 268 -6.02 5.56 -14.22
CA VAL A 268 -6.77 4.65 -15.11
C VAL A 268 -8.24 5.00 -15.04
N GLU A 269 -8.87 5.22 -16.21
CA GLU A 269 -10.27 5.61 -16.33
C GLU A 269 -11.00 4.69 -17.29
N ALA A 270 -12.19 4.21 -16.91
CA ALA A 270 -13.07 3.44 -17.77
C ALA A 270 -14.54 3.79 -17.49
N ASN A 271 -15.44 3.43 -18.40
CA ASN A 271 -16.85 3.39 -18.07
C ASN A 271 -17.21 1.98 -17.60
N TRP A 272 -18.19 1.89 -16.70
CA TRP A 272 -18.74 0.62 -16.27
C TRP A 272 -19.18 -0.24 -17.47
N GLY A 273 -18.63 -1.44 -17.54
CA GLY A 273 -18.83 -2.36 -18.64
C GLY A 273 -17.87 -2.20 -19.84
N ASP A 274 -16.90 -1.27 -19.80
CA ASP A 274 -15.76 -1.30 -20.73
C ASP A 274 -14.87 -2.51 -20.44
N TRP A 275 -14.06 -2.89 -21.42
CA TRP A 275 -12.88 -3.73 -21.21
C TRP A 275 -11.68 -2.84 -20.86
N ILE A 276 -10.85 -3.30 -19.95
CA ILE A 276 -9.56 -2.68 -19.61
C ILE A 276 -8.46 -3.65 -20.02
N LEU A 277 -7.51 -3.17 -20.81
CA LEU A 277 -6.31 -3.90 -21.18
C LEU A 277 -5.10 -3.24 -20.51
N PHE A 278 -4.54 -3.89 -19.50
CA PHE A 278 -3.23 -3.54 -18.96
C PHE A 278 -2.15 -4.28 -19.73
N LYS A 279 -1.23 -3.52 -20.33
CA LYS A 279 0.00 -4.05 -20.90
C LYS A 279 1.11 -3.81 -19.91
N VAL A 280 1.33 -4.79 -19.06
CA VAL A 280 2.28 -4.68 -17.96
C VAL A 280 3.67 -5.05 -18.45
N THR A 281 4.66 -4.20 -18.14
CA THR A 281 6.08 -4.46 -18.39
C THR A 281 6.86 -4.31 -17.08
N ASN A 282 7.70 -5.28 -16.78
CA ASN A 282 8.60 -5.25 -15.63
C ASN A 282 10.00 -4.79 -16.06
N ASP A 283 10.31 -3.52 -15.90
CA ASP A 283 11.65 -2.94 -16.13
C ASP A 283 12.51 -2.89 -14.84
N LEU A 284 12.08 -3.56 -13.76
CA LEU A 284 12.92 -3.79 -12.59
C LEU A 284 14.09 -4.68 -12.99
N THR A 285 15.24 -4.55 -12.33
CA THR A 285 16.46 -5.23 -12.72
C THR A 285 16.69 -6.56 -11.99
N ASP A 286 16.09 -6.73 -10.82
CA ASP A 286 16.46 -7.75 -9.85
C ASP A 286 15.28 -8.41 -9.11
N GLU A 287 14.04 -7.94 -9.33
CA GLU A 287 12.85 -8.52 -8.72
C GLU A 287 11.68 -8.67 -9.70
N GLY A 288 10.78 -9.60 -9.39
CA GLY A 288 9.52 -9.75 -10.10
C GLY A 288 8.54 -8.62 -9.80
N THR A 289 7.46 -8.56 -10.55
CA THR A 289 6.30 -7.70 -10.25
C THR A 289 5.01 -8.33 -10.74
N ALA A 290 3.89 -7.83 -10.25
CA ALA A 290 2.55 -8.12 -10.75
C ALA A 290 1.67 -6.92 -10.42
N LEU A 291 0.62 -6.66 -11.19
CA LEU A 291 -0.33 -5.58 -10.92
C LEU A 291 -1.73 -6.14 -10.68
N HIS A 292 -2.36 -5.71 -9.60
CA HIS A 292 -3.74 -6.00 -9.23
C HIS A 292 -4.62 -4.76 -9.42
N ALA A 293 -5.79 -4.92 -10.02
CA ALA A 293 -6.81 -3.88 -10.15
C ALA A 293 -7.82 -4.03 -9.00
N HIS A 294 -7.57 -3.33 -7.89
CA HIS A 294 -8.21 -3.54 -6.60
C HIS A 294 -9.73 -3.39 -6.63
N GLY A 295 -10.42 -4.39 -6.09
CA GLY A 295 -11.88 -4.40 -5.87
C GLY A 295 -12.71 -4.74 -7.10
N LEU A 296 -12.11 -5.01 -8.28
CA LEU A 296 -12.82 -5.60 -9.40
C LEU A 296 -13.08 -7.08 -9.15
N PHE A 297 -14.20 -7.59 -9.65
CA PHE A 297 -14.56 -9.00 -9.47
C PHE A 297 -13.74 -9.94 -10.31
N GLN A 298 -13.14 -9.47 -11.40
CA GLN A 298 -12.40 -10.31 -12.36
C GLN A 298 -13.24 -11.49 -12.89
N GLN A 299 -14.54 -11.25 -13.10
CA GLN A 299 -15.47 -12.28 -13.52
C GLN A 299 -15.06 -12.89 -14.86
N ASN A 300 -14.85 -14.22 -14.90
CA ASN A 300 -14.34 -14.99 -16.05
C ASN A 300 -12.93 -14.55 -16.52
N THR A 301 -12.16 -13.89 -15.66
CA THR A 301 -10.77 -13.47 -15.88
C THR A 301 -9.95 -13.57 -14.61
N SER A 302 -10.26 -14.52 -13.72
CA SER A 302 -9.63 -14.70 -12.41
C SER A 302 -8.11 -14.83 -12.48
N TRP A 303 -7.57 -15.34 -13.60
CA TRP A 303 -6.12 -15.41 -13.87
C TRP A 303 -5.45 -14.05 -14.08
N TYR A 304 -6.21 -12.97 -14.28
CA TYR A 304 -5.72 -11.59 -14.35
C TYR A 304 -5.96 -10.79 -13.08
N ASP A 305 -6.24 -11.44 -11.95
CA ASP A 305 -6.32 -10.78 -10.65
C ASP A 305 -4.98 -10.17 -10.20
N GLY A 306 -3.87 -10.64 -10.77
CA GLY A 306 -2.56 -10.03 -10.60
C GLY A 306 -1.85 -10.40 -9.30
N VAL A 307 -2.22 -11.54 -8.67
CA VAL A 307 -1.65 -11.98 -7.39
C VAL A 307 -0.68 -13.13 -7.59
N PRO A 308 0.64 -12.93 -7.34
CA PRO A 308 1.63 -14.00 -7.37
C PRO A 308 1.31 -15.14 -6.40
N ALA A 309 1.68 -16.37 -6.75
CA ALA A 309 1.39 -17.60 -6.03
C ALA A 309 -0.10 -18.00 -6.01
N VAL A 310 -1.01 -17.13 -6.38
CA VAL A 310 -2.46 -17.36 -6.34
C VAL A 310 -3.03 -17.45 -7.75
N ALA A 311 -3.05 -16.36 -8.49
CA ALA A 311 -3.63 -16.30 -9.83
C ALA A 311 -2.59 -16.54 -10.94
N GLN A 312 -1.36 -16.08 -10.77
CA GLN A 312 -0.31 -16.08 -11.78
C GLN A 312 1.08 -16.15 -11.17
N CYS A 313 2.10 -16.36 -12.00
CA CYS A 313 3.49 -16.13 -11.63
C CYS A 313 3.86 -14.65 -11.80
N PRO A 314 4.87 -14.14 -11.08
CA PRO A 314 5.38 -12.79 -11.32
C PRO A 314 5.95 -12.62 -12.73
N LEU A 315 5.90 -11.39 -13.24
CA LEU A 315 6.63 -11.01 -14.43
C LEU A 315 8.13 -10.98 -14.11
N THR A 316 8.93 -11.62 -14.96
CA THR A 316 10.39 -11.64 -14.81
C THR A 316 10.98 -10.24 -14.94
N PRO A 317 12.05 -9.90 -14.19
CA PRO A 317 12.72 -8.62 -14.37
C PRO A 317 13.36 -8.48 -15.75
N ASN A 318 13.74 -7.24 -16.09
CA ASN A 318 14.39 -6.87 -17.35
C ASN A 318 13.52 -7.12 -18.59
N GLY A 319 12.26 -6.69 -18.54
CA GLY A 319 11.35 -6.65 -19.68
C GLY A 319 10.36 -7.81 -19.79
N GLY A 320 10.07 -8.51 -18.69
CA GLY A 320 8.94 -9.47 -18.65
C GLY A 320 7.61 -8.74 -18.85
N THR A 321 6.71 -9.29 -19.66
CA THR A 321 5.43 -8.66 -20.04
C THR A 321 4.24 -9.59 -19.85
N LEU A 322 3.07 -8.98 -19.60
CA LEU A 322 1.77 -9.66 -19.64
C LEU A 322 0.68 -8.67 -20.06
N ASP A 323 -0.13 -9.06 -21.03
CA ASP A 323 -1.33 -8.34 -21.45
C ASP A 323 -2.53 -8.89 -20.65
N MET A 324 -3.10 -8.06 -19.75
CA MET A 324 -4.19 -8.45 -18.85
C MET A 324 -5.48 -7.78 -19.33
N LEU A 325 -6.42 -8.57 -19.89
CA LEU A 325 -7.70 -8.08 -20.40
C LEU A 325 -8.84 -8.48 -19.47
N PHE A 326 -9.46 -7.52 -18.81
CA PHE A 326 -10.54 -7.74 -17.87
C PHE A 326 -11.65 -6.68 -17.99
N ARG A 327 -12.79 -6.95 -17.36
CA ARG A 327 -13.95 -6.03 -17.39
C ARG A 327 -13.87 -4.98 -16.30
N ALA A 328 -14.31 -3.75 -16.62
CA ALA A 328 -14.73 -2.78 -15.62
C ALA A 328 -16.12 -3.20 -15.08
N ASP A 329 -16.14 -4.27 -14.27
CA ASP A 329 -17.36 -4.92 -13.80
C ASP A 329 -18.01 -4.23 -12.59
N ARG A 330 -17.30 -3.28 -11.98
CA ARG A 330 -17.77 -2.39 -10.91
C ARG A 330 -17.71 -0.94 -11.37
N TYR A 331 -18.31 -0.01 -10.60
CA TYR A 331 -18.15 1.42 -10.84
C TYR A 331 -17.99 2.20 -9.53
N GLY A 332 -17.22 3.26 -9.57
CA GLY A 332 -16.83 4.07 -8.42
C GLY A 332 -15.33 4.34 -8.43
N SER A 333 -14.76 4.46 -7.24
CA SER A 333 -13.37 4.82 -7.02
C SER A 333 -12.58 3.65 -6.49
N SER A 334 -11.37 3.44 -7.04
CA SER A 334 -10.43 2.44 -6.60
C SER A 334 -9.00 2.84 -6.93
N TRP A 335 -8.11 1.88 -6.94
CA TRP A 335 -6.71 2.01 -7.27
C TRP A 335 -6.20 0.72 -7.90
N TYR A 336 -5.04 0.74 -8.48
CA TYR A 336 -4.28 -0.43 -8.88
C TYR A 336 -2.92 -0.41 -8.20
N HIS A 337 -2.38 -1.57 -7.90
CA HIS A 337 -1.10 -1.65 -7.19
C HIS A 337 -0.37 -2.96 -7.45
N SER A 338 0.94 -2.96 -7.21
CA SER A 338 1.69 -4.21 -7.19
C SER A 338 1.22 -5.11 -6.06
N HIS A 339 1.06 -6.39 -6.37
CA HIS A 339 0.77 -7.45 -5.39
C HIS A 339 1.98 -8.38 -5.17
N TYR A 340 3.17 -7.97 -5.62
CA TYR A 340 4.42 -8.66 -5.37
C TYR A 340 4.96 -8.24 -4.00
N SER A 341 4.79 -9.09 -2.96
CA SER A 341 5.19 -8.76 -1.58
C SER A 341 4.60 -7.41 -1.11
N ALA A 342 5.40 -6.58 -0.46
CA ALA A 342 5.03 -5.23 -0.04
C ALA A 342 5.40 -4.14 -1.08
N GLN A 343 5.61 -4.50 -2.34
CA GLN A 343 6.17 -3.65 -3.39
C GLN A 343 5.35 -2.36 -3.63
N TYR A 344 4.02 -2.39 -3.45
CA TYR A 344 3.19 -1.20 -3.61
C TYR A 344 3.57 -0.06 -2.66
N SER A 345 4.04 -0.38 -1.44
CA SER A 345 4.51 0.61 -0.47
C SER A 345 5.79 1.32 -0.90
N GLY A 346 6.50 0.76 -1.87
CA GLY A 346 7.65 1.38 -2.56
C GLY A 346 7.26 2.44 -3.57
N GLY A 347 5.98 2.49 -4.01
CA GLY A 347 5.43 3.43 -4.97
C GLY A 347 4.76 2.82 -6.20
N ALA A 348 4.72 1.48 -6.33
CA ALA A 348 4.11 0.80 -7.48
C ALA A 348 2.58 0.75 -7.38
N HIS A 349 1.91 1.90 -7.45
CA HIS A 349 0.45 2.02 -7.39
C HIS A 349 -0.04 3.31 -8.06
N GLY A 350 -1.34 3.38 -8.36
CA GLY A 350 -1.99 4.57 -8.89
C GLY A 350 -3.52 4.48 -8.84
N PRO A 351 -4.23 5.59 -9.09
CA PRO A 351 -5.69 5.66 -8.98
C PRO A 351 -6.40 4.98 -10.15
N LEU A 352 -7.58 4.40 -9.86
CA LEU A 352 -8.52 3.81 -10.82
C LEU A 352 -9.90 4.42 -10.60
N VAL A 353 -10.52 4.94 -11.67
CA VAL A 353 -11.91 5.47 -11.64
C VAL A 353 -12.73 4.80 -12.74
N ILE A 354 -13.84 4.18 -12.34
CA ILE A 354 -14.80 3.60 -13.28
C ILE A 354 -16.10 4.39 -13.19
N TYR A 355 -16.42 5.11 -14.26
CA TYR A 355 -17.62 5.93 -14.35
C TYR A 355 -18.86 5.08 -14.58
N GLY A 356 -19.86 5.24 -13.71
CA GLY A 356 -21.12 4.50 -13.73
C GLY A 356 -22.33 5.39 -13.50
N PRO A 357 -23.48 4.80 -13.17
CA PRO A 357 -24.69 5.55 -12.83
C PRO A 357 -24.47 6.53 -11.69
N LYS A 358 -24.86 7.78 -11.90
CA LYS A 358 -24.82 8.80 -10.85
C LYS A 358 -25.89 8.48 -9.81
N HIS A 359 -25.49 8.29 -8.57
CA HIS A 359 -26.37 7.91 -7.46
C HIS A 359 -26.55 9.01 -6.40
N ALA A 360 -25.83 10.13 -6.54
CA ALA A 360 -25.98 11.33 -5.72
C ALA A 360 -25.68 12.58 -6.54
N GLU A 361 -26.25 13.73 -6.14
CA GLU A 361 -26.12 14.97 -6.88
C GLU A 361 -24.86 15.74 -6.47
N TYR A 362 -23.97 15.99 -7.44
CA TYR A 362 -22.81 16.87 -7.34
C TYR A 362 -22.64 17.69 -8.61
N ASP A 363 -21.96 18.83 -8.53
CA ASP A 363 -21.71 19.72 -9.66
C ASP A 363 -20.35 19.43 -10.34
N ILE A 364 -19.32 19.14 -9.53
CA ILE A 364 -17.94 19.03 -9.98
C ILE A 364 -17.32 17.75 -9.42
N ASP A 365 -16.72 16.93 -10.28
CA ASP A 365 -15.90 15.81 -9.87
C ASP A 365 -14.43 16.28 -9.77
N ILE A 366 -13.87 16.27 -8.56
CA ILE A 366 -12.48 16.66 -8.31
C ILE A 366 -11.51 15.54 -8.72
N GLY A 367 -12.00 14.30 -8.78
CA GLY A 367 -11.21 13.12 -9.06
C GLY A 367 -10.59 12.48 -7.82
N PRO A 368 -9.59 11.60 -8.01
CA PRO A 368 -8.97 10.84 -6.92
C PRO A 368 -8.19 11.71 -5.95
N VAL A 369 -8.31 11.38 -4.67
CA VAL A 369 -7.52 11.94 -3.56
C VAL A 369 -6.86 10.76 -2.83
N LEU A 370 -5.62 10.48 -3.19
CA LEU A 370 -4.83 9.42 -2.59
C LEU A 370 -4.23 9.91 -1.27
N LEU A 371 -4.37 9.11 -0.23
CA LEU A 371 -3.87 9.36 1.11
C LEU A 371 -2.83 8.28 1.43
N GLU A 372 -1.62 8.67 1.83
CA GLU A 372 -0.49 7.72 1.89
C GLU A 372 0.42 8.04 3.06
N ASP A 373 0.72 7.05 3.91
CA ASP A 373 1.85 7.12 4.80
C ASP A 373 3.13 6.81 4.02
N TRP A 374 4.19 7.61 4.19
CA TRP A 374 5.37 7.59 3.35
C TRP A 374 6.64 7.27 4.12
N PHE A 375 7.40 6.29 3.63
CA PHE A 375 8.65 5.83 4.22
C PHE A 375 9.83 6.22 3.34
N HIS A 376 10.91 6.75 3.94
CA HIS A 376 12.15 7.05 3.22
C HIS A 376 13.03 5.80 3.03
N ALA A 377 12.84 4.79 3.87
CA ALA A 377 13.51 3.51 3.73
C ALA A 377 12.94 2.70 2.55
N ASP A 378 13.75 1.81 2.02
CA ASP A 378 13.34 0.79 1.05
C ASP A 378 12.30 -0.14 1.69
N TYR A 379 11.23 -0.48 0.93
CA TYR A 379 10.12 -1.29 1.41
C TYR A 379 10.57 -2.68 1.87
N PHE A 380 11.56 -3.25 1.22
CA PHE A 380 12.08 -4.57 1.54
C PHE A 380 12.77 -4.57 2.92
N SER A 381 13.60 -3.56 3.18
CA SER A 381 14.20 -3.35 4.50
C SER A 381 13.15 -3.15 5.59
N LEU A 382 11.99 -2.57 5.25
CA LEU A 382 10.87 -2.42 6.19
C LEU A 382 10.23 -3.77 6.50
N VAL A 383 10.01 -4.65 5.52
CA VAL A 383 9.53 -6.02 5.74
C VAL A 383 10.48 -6.78 6.67
N GLU A 384 11.79 -6.76 6.40
CA GLU A 384 12.79 -7.40 7.26
C GLU A 384 12.74 -6.87 8.71
N ASN A 385 12.60 -5.55 8.87
CA ASN A 385 12.48 -4.93 10.18
C ASN A 385 11.23 -5.41 10.93
N VAL A 386 10.08 -5.41 10.28
CA VAL A 386 8.81 -5.82 10.91
C VAL A 386 8.85 -7.30 11.29
N MET A 387 9.36 -8.17 10.43
CA MET A 387 9.53 -9.60 10.74
C MET A 387 10.54 -9.83 11.87
N ALA A 388 11.52 -8.95 12.04
CA ALA A 388 12.42 -8.96 13.21
C ALA A 388 11.80 -8.33 14.47
N GLY A 389 10.51 -7.98 14.46
CA GLY A 389 9.78 -7.36 15.57
C GLY A 389 10.09 -5.88 15.78
N ARG A 390 10.62 -5.20 14.78
CA ARG A 390 10.85 -3.75 14.75
C ARG A 390 9.81 -3.09 13.86
N PHE A 391 9.09 -2.13 14.36
CA PHE A 391 8.00 -1.44 13.65
C PHE A 391 8.41 0.02 13.40
N PRO A 392 9.07 0.32 12.28
CA PRO A 392 9.52 1.67 11.98
C PRO A 392 8.31 2.57 11.70
N PRO A 393 8.23 3.79 12.29
CA PRO A 393 7.20 4.75 11.93
C PRO A 393 7.44 5.29 10.52
N SER A 394 6.37 5.66 9.82
CA SER A 394 6.46 6.39 8.56
C SER A 394 7.17 7.74 8.78
N ASN A 395 7.92 8.18 7.79
CA ASN A 395 8.63 9.46 7.86
C ASN A 395 7.68 10.63 7.63
N ASN A 396 6.70 10.46 6.74
CA ASN A 396 5.75 11.50 6.37
C ASN A 396 4.37 10.90 6.07
N ASN A 397 3.40 11.77 5.80
CA ASN A 397 2.10 11.44 5.25
C ASN A 397 1.85 12.32 4.02
N LEU A 398 1.16 11.83 2.99
CA LEU A 398 1.02 12.51 1.70
C LEU A 398 -0.44 12.62 1.28
N ILE A 399 -0.79 13.65 0.50
CA ILE A 399 -2.03 13.76 -0.26
C ILE A 399 -1.66 13.90 -1.75
N ASN A 400 -2.10 12.96 -2.58
CA ASN A 400 -1.76 12.87 -3.99
C ASN A 400 -0.22 12.94 -4.22
N GLY A 401 0.52 12.14 -3.45
CA GLY A 401 1.97 12.02 -3.55
C GLY A 401 2.75 13.27 -3.15
N LYS A 402 2.17 14.18 -2.34
CA LYS A 402 2.85 15.44 -1.94
C LYS A 402 2.63 15.78 -0.47
N MET A 403 3.71 16.16 0.16
CA MET A 403 3.79 16.91 1.41
C MET A 403 5.23 17.39 1.59
N GLN A 404 5.44 18.57 2.17
CA GLN A 404 6.79 19.06 2.48
C GLN A 404 7.34 18.34 3.72
N TYR A 405 8.51 17.68 3.59
CA TYR A 405 9.25 17.16 4.75
C TYR A 405 10.30 18.18 5.24
N PRO A 406 10.49 18.34 6.56
CA PRO A 406 11.54 19.22 7.07
C PRO A 406 12.93 18.66 6.81
N CYS A 407 13.67 19.22 5.86
CA CYS A 407 15.00 18.74 5.47
C CYS A 407 16.03 18.71 6.62
N ALA A 408 15.80 19.47 7.69
CA ALA A 408 16.64 19.41 8.90
C ALA A 408 16.52 18.07 9.66
N ASN A 409 15.46 17.29 9.40
CA ASN A 409 15.17 16.03 10.10
C ASN A 409 15.69 14.80 9.33
N THR A 410 16.44 14.99 8.26
CA THR A 410 17.00 13.87 7.48
C THR A 410 18.45 14.14 7.09
N THR A 411 19.23 13.06 6.91
CA THR A 411 20.56 13.08 6.32
C THR A 411 20.55 12.74 4.82
N LEU A 412 19.40 12.33 4.29
CA LEU A 412 19.22 12.04 2.87
C LEU A 412 19.21 13.37 2.07
N PRO A 413 19.54 13.33 0.77
CA PRO A 413 19.37 14.49 -0.09
C PRO A 413 17.92 14.98 -0.04
N CYS A 414 17.73 16.28 0.25
CA CYS A 414 16.41 16.86 0.48
C CYS A 414 16.32 18.27 -0.09
N VAL A 415 15.17 18.59 -0.72
CA VAL A 415 14.82 19.92 -1.18
C VAL A 415 13.67 20.48 -0.34
N SER A 416 13.83 21.71 0.15
CA SER A 416 12.91 22.34 1.11
C SER A 416 11.65 22.95 0.50
N ASN A 417 11.35 22.69 -0.77
CA ASN A 417 10.22 23.29 -1.49
C ASN A 417 9.43 22.25 -2.34
N ALA A 418 9.29 21.03 -1.83
CA ALA A 418 8.47 19.99 -2.47
C ALA A 418 7.01 20.44 -2.65
N GLY A 419 6.54 21.31 -1.77
CA GLY A 419 5.18 21.86 -1.81
C GLY A 419 4.13 20.89 -1.27
N ILE A 420 2.89 21.25 -1.51
CA ILE A 420 1.68 20.50 -1.12
C ILE A 420 0.73 20.40 -2.31
N SER A 421 -0.22 19.50 -2.25
CA SER A 421 -1.31 19.42 -3.23
C SER A 421 -2.27 20.61 -3.09
N LYS A 422 -2.84 21.05 -4.21
CA LYS A 422 -3.74 22.21 -4.29
C LYS A 422 -5.02 21.82 -5.03
N PHE A 423 -6.16 22.13 -4.45
CA PHE A 423 -7.49 21.85 -5.00
C PHE A 423 -8.24 23.17 -5.23
N LYS A 424 -9.19 23.15 -6.15
CA LYS A 424 -10.02 24.33 -6.45
C LYS A 424 -11.48 24.01 -6.20
N PHE A 425 -12.14 24.81 -5.36
CA PHE A 425 -13.57 24.75 -5.11
C PHE A 425 -14.27 25.96 -5.70
N GLN A 426 -15.57 25.83 -5.93
CA GLN A 426 -16.45 26.91 -6.37
C GLN A 426 -17.56 27.10 -5.32
N SER A 427 -17.70 28.35 -4.83
CA SER A 427 -18.69 28.71 -3.81
C SER A 427 -20.09 28.23 -4.16
N GLY A 428 -20.77 27.60 -3.21
CA GLY A 428 -22.13 27.08 -3.36
C GLY A 428 -22.27 25.86 -4.29
N LYS A 429 -21.14 25.26 -4.75
CA LYS A 429 -21.14 24.05 -5.56
C LYS A 429 -20.83 22.81 -4.72
N LYS A 430 -21.36 21.68 -5.15
CA LYS A 430 -21.09 20.36 -4.57
C LYS A 430 -19.96 19.70 -5.33
N HIS A 431 -18.90 19.34 -4.62
CA HIS A 431 -17.71 18.72 -5.18
C HIS A 431 -17.62 17.26 -4.76
N LEU A 432 -17.47 16.36 -5.72
CA LEU A 432 -17.17 14.96 -5.45
C LEU A 432 -15.66 14.78 -5.30
N LEU A 433 -15.22 14.20 -4.18
CA LEU A 433 -13.88 13.73 -3.94
C LEU A 433 -13.88 12.20 -3.83
N ARG A 434 -12.89 11.57 -4.45
CA ARG A 434 -12.73 10.12 -4.51
C ARG A 434 -11.56 9.70 -3.65
N LEU A 435 -11.84 9.47 -2.36
CA LEU A 435 -10.82 9.18 -1.35
C LEU A 435 -10.32 7.74 -1.48
N VAL A 436 -9.01 7.56 -1.48
CA VAL A 436 -8.35 6.23 -1.51
C VAL A 436 -7.23 6.23 -0.48
N ASN A 437 -7.23 5.31 0.49
CA ASN A 437 -6.05 5.09 1.32
C ASN A 437 -5.12 4.10 0.62
N ALA A 438 -4.10 4.63 -0.05
CA ALA A 438 -3.07 3.88 -0.79
C ALA A 438 -1.76 3.72 0.02
N GLY A 439 -1.81 3.95 1.33
CA GLY A 439 -0.67 3.83 2.23
C GLY A 439 -0.27 2.38 2.51
N ALA A 440 0.82 2.20 3.26
CA ALA A 440 1.37 0.89 3.62
C ALA A 440 0.79 0.35 4.95
N GLU A 441 0.54 1.24 5.94
CA GLU A 441 0.14 0.83 7.29
C GLU A 441 -0.84 1.79 7.97
N GLY A 442 -0.78 3.08 7.66
CA GLY A 442 -1.48 4.11 8.41
C GLY A 442 -2.99 4.17 8.18
N THR A 443 -3.81 4.04 9.23
CA THR A 443 -5.23 4.40 9.16
C THR A 443 -5.36 5.90 8.96
N GLN A 444 -5.95 6.35 7.86
CA GLN A 444 -6.10 7.76 7.52
C GLN A 444 -7.40 8.35 8.07
N LYS A 445 -7.30 9.58 8.57
CA LYS A 445 -8.41 10.43 9.05
C LYS A 445 -8.48 11.65 8.14
N PHE A 446 -9.44 11.64 7.23
CA PHE A 446 -9.61 12.70 6.24
C PHE A 446 -10.64 13.72 6.69
N SER A 447 -10.32 15.02 6.57
CA SER A 447 -11.23 16.14 6.83
C SER A 447 -10.90 17.35 5.96
N ILE A 448 -11.82 18.29 5.88
CA ILE A 448 -11.62 19.64 5.32
C ILE A 448 -12.13 20.65 6.35
N ASP A 449 -11.25 21.56 6.80
CA ASP A 449 -11.58 22.53 7.84
C ASP A 449 -12.86 23.29 7.50
N GLY A 450 -13.79 23.38 8.45
CA GLY A 450 -15.05 24.09 8.30
C GLY A 450 -16.05 23.48 7.32
N HIS A 451 -15.81 22.26 6.80
CA HIS A 451 -16.71 21.60 5.86
C HIS A 451 -17.23 20.27 6.41
N GLN A 452 -18.48 19.96 6.03
CA GLN A 452 -19.04 18.63 6.26
C GLN A 452 -18.83 17.74 5.03
N LEU A 453 -18.59 16.46 5.28
CA LEU A 453 -18.37 15.43 4.29
C LEU A 453 -19.61 14.55 4.21
N THR A 454 -20.25 14.47 3.05
CA THR A 454 -21.36 13.54 2.80
C THR A 454 -20.84 12.32 2.09
N VAL A 455 -20.74 11.21 2.82
CA VAL A 455 -20.28 9.91 2.26
C VAL A 455 -21.41 9.30 1.44
N ILE A 456 -21.11 8.92 0.20
CA ILE A 456 -22.09 8.40 -0.77
C ILE A 456 -21.73 7.00 -1.31
N ALA A 457 -20.51 6.56 -1.12
CA ALA A 457 -20.08 5.20 -1.43
C ALA A 457 -18.96 4.76 -0.49
N ASN A 458 -18.91 3.47 -0.20
CA ASN A 458 -17.79 2.76 0.43
C ASN A 458 -17.24 1.74 -0.54
N ASP A 459 -15.95 1.82 -0.84
CA ASP A 459 -15.29 1.01 -1.86
C ASP A 459 -16.06 1.17 -3.20
N PHE A 460 -16.45 0.10 -3.88
CA PHE A 460 -17.30 0.18 -5.07
C PHE A 460 -18.81 0.12 -4.79
N VAL A 461 -19.24 0.24 -3.53
CA VAL A 461 -20.65 0.10 -3.16
C VAL A 461 -21.29 1.45 -2.86
N PRO A 462 -22.21 1.96 -3.73
CA PRO A 462 -23.02 3.11 -3.43
C PRO A 462 -23.91 2.89 -2.20
N ILE A 463 -23.97 3.89 -1.31
CA ILE A 463 -24.70 3.79 -0.05
C ILE A 463 -25.72 4.94 0.12
N GLU A 464 -26.67 4.76 1.04
CA GLU A 464 -27.50 5.86 1.52
C GLU A 464 -26.59 6.94 2.12
N PRO A 465 -26.71 8.22 1.68
CA PRO A 465 -25.79 9.26 2.11
C PRO A 465 -25.89 9.53 3.61
N TYR A 466 -24.73 9.68 4.27
CA TYR A 466 -24.63 10.17 5.64
C TYR A 466 -23.54 11.24 5.75
N THR A 467 -23.62 12.10 6.78
CA THR A 467 -22.73 13.26 6.93
C THR A 467 -21.83 13.10 8.16
N THR A 468 -20.56 13.44 8.00
CA THR A 468 -19.53 13.45 9.04
C THR A 468 -18.56 14.61 8.81
N ASN A 469 -17.76 14.99 9.82
CA ASN A 469 -16.64 15.93 9.63
C ASN A 469 -15.28 15.22 9.46
N VAL A 470 -15.24 13.88 9.66
CA VAL A 470 -14.03 13.07 9.46
C VAL A 470 -14.40 11.72 8.88
N VAL A 471 -13.69 11.30 7.81
CA VAL A 471 -13.79 9.97 7.21
C VAL A 471 -12.61 9.14 7.65
N THR A 472 -12.87 7.93 8.14
CA THR A 472 -11.85 6.96 8.54
C THR A 472 -11.63 5.93 7.45
N LEU A 473 -10.39 5.78 6.97
CA LEU A 473 -10.02 4.81 5.95
C LEU A 473 -8.85 3.94 6.44
N GLY A 474 -9.07 2.64 6.60
CA GLY A 474 -7.99 1.65 6.65
C GLY A 474 -7.29 1.55 5.29
N ILE A 475 -6.14 0.88 5.23
CA ILE A 475 -5.43 0.67 3.96
C ILE A 475 -6.37 -0.01 2.95
N ALA A 476 -6.32 0.44 1.70
CA ALA A 476 -7.11 0.02 0.55
C ALA A 476 -8.60 0.39 0.60
N GLN A 477 -9.09 0.92 1.68
CA GLN A 477 -10.47 1.43 1.72
C GLN A 477 -10.63 2.69 0.88
N ARG A 478 -11.79 2.83 0.26
CA ARG A 478 -12.19 3.98 -0.52
C ARG A 478 -13.48 4.55 0.03
N ALA A 479 -13.67 5.84 -0.17
CA ALA A 479 -14.94 6.51 0.06
C ALA A 479 -15.16 7.61 -0.97
N ASP A 480 -16.30 7.61 -1.62
CA ASP A 480 -16.74 8.76 -2.41
C ASP A 480 -17.48 9.74 -1.48
N VAL A 481 -17.02 10.99 -1.45
CA VAL A 481 -17.59 12.00 -0.58
C VAL A 481 -17.99 13.25 -1.35
N ILE A 482 -19.14 13.80 -1.03
CA ILE A 482 -19.59 15.10 -1.55
C ILE A 482 -19.33 16.18 -0.50
N VAL A 483 -18.70 17.26 -0.93
CA VAL A 483 -18.44 18.46 -0.12
C VAL A 483 -19.17 19.64 -0.73
N GLU A 484 -20.09 20.24 0.03
CA GLU A 484 -20.68 21.52 -0.35
C GLU A 484 -19.72 22.65 0.00
N ALA A 485 -19.36 23.44 -1.01
CA ALA A 485 -18.42 24.54 -0.87
C ALA A 485 -19.10 25.73 -0.20
N VAL A 486 -19.01 25.82 1.12
CA VAL A 486 -19.64 26.84 1.95
C VAL A 486 -18.86 28.14 2.07
N GLY A 487 -17.58 28.16 1.61
CA GLY A 487 -16.72 29.33 1.61
C GLY A 487 -17.13 30.37 0.56
N ASN A 488 -16.61 31.60 0.71
CA ASN A 488 -16.79 32.69 -0.25
C ASN A 488 -15.65 32.72 -1.27
N PRO A 489 -15.83 33.39 -2.42
CA PRO A 489 -14.72 33.70 -3.31
C PRO A 489 -13.59 34.43 -2.58
N GLY A 490 -12.38 33.93 -2.70
CA GLY A 490 -11.19 34.43 -2.01
C GLY A 490 -10.78 33.65 -0.77
N ASP A 491 -11.64 32.78 -0.25
CA ASP A 491 -11.34 31.94 0.90
C ASP A 491 -10.39 30.79 0.52
N ALA A 492 -9.66 30.31 1.52
CA ALA A 492 -8.84 29.11 1.41
C ALA A 492 -8.95 28.28 2.69
N TYR A 493 -8.96 26.95 2.56
CA TYR A 493 -9.12 26.01 3.67
C TYR A 493 -8.10 24.88 3.61
N TRP A 494 -7.73 24.34 4.76
CA TRP A 494 -6.93 23.13 4.81
C TRP A 494 -7.79 21.89 4.56
N MET A 495 -7.34 21.05 3.65
CA MET A 495 -7.69 19.64 3.54
C MET A 495 -6.63 18.86 4.29
N ARG A 496 -7.03 17.93 5.16
CA ARG A 496 -6.14 17.20 6.05
C ARG A 496 -6.27 15.70 5.87
N SER A 497 -5.16 15.00 5.94
CA SER A 497 -5.09 13.57 6.16
C SER A 497 -4.14 13.32 7.33
N GLN A 498 -4.68 12.75 8.41
CA GLN A 498 -3.96 12.53 9.64
C GLN A 498 -3.93 11.04 9.96
N LEU A 499 -2.81 10.51 10.44
CA LEU A 499 -2.77 9.14 10.91
C LEU A 499 -3.61 8.98 12.17
N GLY A 500 -4.38 7.88 12.24
CA GLY A 500 -5.15 7.53 13.42
C GLY A 500 -4.26 7.37 14.65
N THR A 501 -4.64 7.99 15.75
CA THR A 501 -3.93 7.90 17.03
C THR A 501 -4.35 6.66 17.81
N ASN A 502 -3.85 6.49 19.05
CA ASN A 502 -4.20 5.35 19.93
C ASN A 502 -3.81 3.98 19.34
N ARG A 503 -2.76 3.95 18.51
CA ARG A 503 -2.25 2.72 17.88
C ARG A 503 -3.28 2.01 17.05
N CYS A 504 -4.00 2.77 16.22
CA CYS A 504 -4.89 2.20 15.21
C CYS A 504 -4.17 1.17 14.34
N THR A 505 -2.89 1.44 14.07
CA THR A 505 -1.86 0.49 13.62
C THR A 505 -0.61 0.67 14.50
N LEU A 506 0.53 0.09 14.17
CA LEU A 506 1.78 0.37 14.87
C LEU A 506 2.52 1.60 14.33
N ASN A 507 2.01 2.20 13.26
CA ASN A 507 2.57 3.39 12.66
C ASN A 507 2.06 4.66 13.35
N ASP A 508 2.84 5.17 14.30
CA ASP A 508 2.55 6.46 14.94
C ASP A 508 3.02 7.65 14.06
N GLY A 509 3.79 7.41 12.98
CA GLY A 509 4.35 8.42 12.08
C GLY A 509 5.31 9.42 12.74
N ILE A 510 6.37 9.82 12.03
CA ILE A 510 7.25 10.92 12.47
C ILE A 510 6.59 12.26 12.14
N SER A 511 6.02 12.39 10.95
CA SER A 511 5.18 13.50 10.50
C SER A 511 3.81 12.95 10.08
N PRO A 512 2.90 12.67 11.05
CA PRO A 512 1.67 11.92 10.80
C PRO A 512 0.60 12.71 10.06
N ASN A 513 0.80 14.01 9.80
CA ASN A 513 -0.20 14.91 9.27
C ASN A 513 0.19 15.39 7.87
N ALA A 514 -0.62 15.08 6.88
CA ALA A 514 -0.53 15.69 5.57
C ALA A 514 -1.60 16.77 5.41
N VAL A 515 -1.24 17.83 4.69
CA VAL A 515 -2.17 18.91 4.33
C VAL A 515 -2.12 19.19 2.84
N ALA A 516 -3.28 19.60 2.31
CA ALA A 516 -3.42 20.18 0.99
C ALA A 516 -4.26 21.45 1.07
N ALA A 517 -4.05 22.39 0.16
CA ALA A 517 -4.80 23.64 0.16
C ALA A 517 -6.02 23.53 -0.77
N VAL A 518 -7.17 23.93 -0.26
CA VAL A 518 -8.42 24.09 -1.03
C VAL A 518 -8.63 25.59 -1.24
N TYR A 519 -8.55 26.04 -2.49
CA TYR A 519 -8.74 27.44 -2.87
C TYR A 519 -10.08 27.66 -3.54
N TYR A 520 -10.81 28.64 -3.07
CA TYR A 520 -12.02 29.13 -3.72
C TYR A 520 -11.69 30.08 -4.88
N GLU A 521 -12.69 30.50 -5.63
CA GLU A 521 -12.51 31.43 -6.77
C GLU A 521 -11.85 32.73 -6.26
N ASN A 522 -10.90 33.21 -7.03
CA ASN A 522 -10.12 34.43 -6.73
C ASN A 522 -9.22 34.36 -5.46
N ALA A 523 -9.12 33.21 -4.79
CA ALA A 523 -8.16 33.05 -3.72
C ALA A 523 -6.73 33.16 -4.24
N ASP A 524 -5.86 33.76 -3.42
CA ASP A 524 -4.43 33.80 -3.71
C ASP A 524 -3.80 32.42 -3.50
N THR A 525 -3.46 31.74 -4.59
CA THR A 525 -2.89 30.37 -4.54
C THR A 525 -1.42 30.32 -4.12
N ASP A 526 -0.78 31.48 -3.93
CA ASP A 526 0.59 31.58 -3.38
C ASP A 526 0.56 31.78 -1.86
N SER A 527 -0.60 32.12 -1.29
CA SER A 527 -0.84 32.11 0.15
C SER A 527 -1.19 30.70 0.63
N VAL A 528 -1.09 30.46 1.92
CA VAL A 528 -1.51 29.22 2.58
C VAL A 528 -2.78 29.47 3.40
N PRO A 529 -3.69 28.48 3.52
CA PRO A 529 -4.84 28.61 4.41
C PRO A 529 -4.43 28.88 5.87
N ASP A 530 -5.27 29.56 6.63
CA ASP A 530 -5.09 29.88 8.06
C ASP A 530 -6.18 29.26 8.95
N THR A 531 -6.90 28.26 8.43
CA THR A 531 -7.99 27.60 9.13
C THR A 531 -7.49 26.55 10.13
N GLU A 532 -8.31 26.29 11.15
CA GLU A 532 -8.05 25.29 12.19
C GLU A 532 -8.91 24.05 12.00
N SER A 533 -8.36 22.87 12.41
CA SER A 533 -9.10 21.62 12.36
C SER A 533 -10.22 21.58 13.39
N ASP A 534 -11.40 21.13 12.98
CA ASP A 534 -12.55 20.85 13.84
C ASP A 534 -12.64 19.37 14.28
N VAL A 535 -11.67 18.53 13.87
CA VAL A 535 -11.57 17.12 14.26
C VAL A 535 -11.00 16.98 15.68
N THR A 536 -11.72 16.27 16.53
CA THR A 536 -11.35 16.08 17.93
C THR A 536 -10.32 14.95 18.10
N ALA A 537 -9.55 14.98 19.22
CA ALA A 537 -8.64 13.91 19.56
C ALA A 537 -9.35 12.54 19.71
N ASP A 538 -10.57 12.53 20.21
CA ASP A 538 -11.37 11.30 20.33
C ASP A 538 -11.71 10.71 18.96
N GLN A 539 -12.03 11.54 17.95
CA GLN A 539 -12.27 11.08 16.59
C GLN A 539 -11.01 10.53 15.93
N LEU A 540 -9.85 11.14 16.18
CA LEU A 540 -8.57 10.62 15.69
C LEU A 540 -8.21 9.27 16.34
N ALA A 541 -8.68 9.01 17.56
CA ALA A 541 -8.39 7.78 18.31
C ALA A 541 -9.33 6.60 17.96
N VAL A 542 -10.32 6.78 17.10
CA VAL A 542 -11.23 5.70 16.65
C VAL A 542 -10.52 4.82 15.63
N CYS A 543 -10.32 3.54 15.95
CA CYS A 543 -9.56 2.58 15.13
C CYS A 543 -10.48 1.54 14.44
N LYS A 544 -11.62 1.95 13.96
CA LYS A 544 -12.58 1.10 13.25
C LYS A 544 -13.34 1.90 12.20
N ASN A 545 -14.02 1.21 11.33
CA ASN A 545 -14.95 1.83 10.39
C ASN A 545 -16.14 2.47 11.12
N ASP A 546 -16.88 3.31 10.40
CA ASP A 546 -18.15 3.84 10.88
C ASP A 546 -19.14 2.72 11.20
N ALA A 547 -20.13 3.01 12.04
CA ALA A 547 -21.08 2.01 12.50
C ALA A 547 -21.77 1.31 11.32
N LEU A 548 -21.94 -0.01 11.40
CA LEU A 548 -22.63 -0.82 10.38
C LEU A 548 -24.07 -0.38 10.09
N THR A 549 -24.61 0.53 10.88
CA THR A 549 -25.92 1.16 10.66
C THR A 549 -25.89 2.35 9.70
N LEU A 550 -24.68 2.81 9.28
CA LEU A 550 -24.53 3.98 8.39
C LEU A 550 -24.23 3.60 6.93
N GLY A 551 -23.42 2.59 6.69
CA GLY A 551 -23.01 2.19 5.33
C GLY A 551 -24.07 1.35 4.59
N ILE A 552 -25.33 1.78 4.55
CA ILE A 552 -26.44 1.00 3.96
C ILE A 552 -26.38 1.05 2.43
N PRO A 553 -26.17 -0.08 1.72
CA PRO A 553 -26.09 -0.10 0.27
C PRO A 553 -27.39 0.35 -0.40
N LEU A 554 -27.31 1.17 -1.46
CA LEU A 554 -28.46 1.56 -2.28
C LEU A 554 -29.06 0.37 -3.03
N CYS A 555 -28.20 -0.51 -3.56
CA CYS A 555 -28.63 -1.75 -4.17
C CYS A 555 -28.81 -2.81 -3.07
N LYS A 556 -30.05 -3.22 -2.85
CA LYS A 556 -30.38 -4.23 -1.84
C LYS A 556 -30.15 -5.63 -2.39
N ILE A 557 -29.18 -6.36 -1.81
CA ILE A 557 -28.98 -7.76 -2.04
C ILE A 557 -29.47 -8.53 -0.79
N PRO A 558 -30.44 -9.44 -0.92
CA PRO A 558 -30.93 -10.23 0.21
C PRO A 558 -29.80 -11.07 0.82
N LEU A 559 -29.74 -11.06 2.15
CA LEU A 559 -28.84 -11.99 2.85
C LEU A 559 -29.43 -13.39 2.78
N GLU A 560 -28.70 -14.33 2.20
CA GLU A 560 -29.08 -15.73 2.16
C GLU A 560 -28.58 -16.49 3.40
N GLU A 561 -29.25 -17.59 3.76
CA GLU A 561 -28.73 -18.47 4.80
C GLU A 561 -27.44 -19.12 4.33
N PRO A 562 -26.40 -19.15 5.15
CA PRO A 562 -25.12 -19.73 4.76
C PRO A 562 -25.24 -21.24 4.57
N THR A 563 -24.64 -21.76 3.50
CA THR A 563 -24.51 -23.20 3.30
C THR A 563 -23.36 -23.78 4.09
N THR A 564 -22.38 -22.97 4.43
CA THR A 564 -21.30 -23.29 5.37
C THR A 564 -20.91 -22.10 6.21
N THR A 565 -20.37 -22.36 7.39
CA THR A 565 -19.81 -21.34 8.30
C THR A 565 -18.48 -21.85 8.83
N GLU A 566 -17.42 -21.03 8.65
CA GLU A 566 -16.09 -21.32 9.14
C GLU A 566 -15.64 -20.25 10.13
N THR A 567 -14.86 -20.66 11.15
CA THR A 567 -14.22 -19.73 12.07
C THR A 567 -12.72 -19.79 11.87
N ILE A 568 -12.11 -18.67 11.52
CA ILE A 568 -10.69 -18.56 11.22
C ILE A 568 -10.02 -17.68 12.27
N ASN A 569 -8.99 -18.21 12.93
CA ASN A 569 -8.30 -17.56 14.04
C ASN A 569 -6.99 -16.93 13.58
N PHE A 570 -6.75 -15.70 13.98
CA PHE A 570 -5.51 -14.97 13.71
C PHE A 570 -4.72 -14.80 15.00
N GLU A 571 -3.43 -15.15 14.96
CA GLU A 571 -2.50 -15.00 16.07
C GLU A 571 -1.20 -14.34 15.56
N PHE A 572 -0.68 -13.39 16.34
CA PHE A 572 0.64 -12.81 16.10
C PHE A 572 1.62 -13.33 17.16
N LYS A 573 2.63 -14.07 16.75
CA LYS A 573 3.58 -14.68 17.67
C LYS A 573 4.94 -14.96 17.00
N SER A 574 5.95 -15.23 17.83
CA SER A 574 7.25 -15.63 17.33
C SER A 574 7.23 -17.10 16.90
N ASN A 575 7.82 -17.40 15.74
CA ASN A 575 8.14 -18.75 15.27
C ASN A 575 9.49 -19.26 15.79
N GLY A 576 10.17 -18.49 16.66
CA GLY A 576 11.51 -18.75 17.19
C GLY A 576 12.61 -17.88 16.58
N THR A 577 12.40 -17.32 15.39
CA THR A 577 13.30 -16.39 14.71
C THR A 577 12.64 -15.06 14.39
N ASN A 578 11.41 -15.11 13.87
CA ASN A 578 10.66 -13.95 13.40
C ASN A 578 9.34 -13.80 14.17
N PHE A 579 8.79 -12.59 14.17
CA PHE A 579 7.42 -12.29 14.59
C PHE A 579 6.54 -12.28 13.36
N ILE A 580 5.62 -13.24 13.28
CA ILE A 580 4.77 -13.46 12.10
C ILE A 580 3.33 -13.77 12.51
N TRP A 581 2.44 -13.65 11.56
CA TRP A 581 1.04 -14.01 11.69
C TRP A 581 0.80 -15.49 11.43
N PHE A 582 -0.15 -16.05 12.15
CA PHE A 582 -0.64 -17.41 11.96
C PHE A 582 -2.15 -17.36 11.72
N VAL A 583 -2.59 -18.07 10.72
CA VAL A 583 -3.98 -18.32 10.36
C VAL A 583 -4.26 -19.77 10.71
N ASP A 584 -5.11 -20.03 11.72
CA ASP A 584 -5.37 -21.37 12.28
C ASP A 584 -4.09 -22.21 12.55
N GLY A 585 -3.03 -21.52 12.98
CA GLY A 585 -1.76 -22.15 13.34
C GLY A 585 -0.76 -22.31 12.20
N SER A 586 -1.11 -21.92 10.95
CA SER A 586 -0.21 -21.88 9.79
C SER A 586 0.07 -20.44 9.35
N SER A 587 1.33 -20.08 9.11
CA SER A 587 1.70 -18.78 8.55
C SER A 587 1.79 -18.91 7.05
N TYR A 588 1.11 -18.03 6.31
CA TYR A 588 1.11 -18.11 4.85
C TYR A 588 2.51 -18.03 4.24
N ARG A 589 2.77 -18.93 3.29
CA ARG A 589 3.99 -19.00 2.49
C ARG A 589 3.65 -19.51 1.11
N GLY A 590 3.23 -18.63 0.21
CA GLY A 590 2.94 -18.97 -1.18
C GLY A 590 4.20 -19.38 -1.97
N ASP A 591 4.01 -20.18 -3.01
CA ASP A 591 5.06 -20.53 -3.96
C ASP A 591 4.81 -19.78 -5.28
N TYR A 592 5.59 -18.74 -5.55
CA TYR A 592 5.45 -17.91 -6.74
C TYR A 592 5.65 -18.69 -8.05
N ASN A 593 6.22 -19.89 -7.98
CA ASN A 593 6.38 -20.79 -9.11
C ASN A 593 5.16 -21.70 -9.33
N LYS A 594 4.21 -21.74 -8.36
CA LYS A 594 3.07 -22.67 -8.39
C LYS A 594 1.76 -21.97 -8.02
N PRO A 595 1.24 -21.09 -8.87
CA PRO A 595 -0.05 -20.46 -8.62
C PRO A 595 -1.16 -21.47 -8.37
N ILE A 596 -1.92 -21.26 -7.29
CA ILE A 596 -2.98 -22.16 -6.84
C ILE A 596 -4.06 -22.33 -7.92
N LEU A 597 -4.44 -21.21 -8.58
CA LEU A 597 -5.45 -21.21 -9.65
C LEU A 597 -5.03 -22.11 -10.83
N LEU A 598 -3.76 -22.05 -11.24
CA LEU A 598 -3.26 -22.84 -12.36
C LEU A 598 -3.16 -24.34 -12.02
N GLN A 599 -2.99 -24.67 -10.73
CA GLN A 599 -3.09 -26.06 -10.27
C GLN A 599 -4.54 -26.53 -10.24
N ALA A 600 -5.45 -25.72 -9.67
CA ALA A 600 -6.89 -26.03 -9.67
C ALA A 600 -7.44 -26.23 -11.09
N ASN A 601 -7.02 -25.39 -12.06
CA ASN A 601 -7.42 -25.54 -13.47
C ASN A 601 -6.96 -26.87 -14.09
N LYS A 602 -5.86 -27.44 -13.61
CA LYS A 602 -5.38 -28.79 -14.01
C LYS A 602 -6.00 -29.92 -13.22
N GLY A 603 -6.90 -29.63 -12.28
CA GLY A 603 -7.54 -30.57 -11.39
C GLY A 603 -6.63 -31.05 -10.24
N ASP A 604 -5.52 -30.37 -9.99
CA ASP A 604 -4.64 -30.65 -8.85
C ASP A 604 -5.10 -29.80 -7.66
N LEU A 605 -5.65 -30.42 -6.65
CA LEU A 605 -6.20 -29.79 -5.44
C LEU A 605 -5.42 -30.18 -4.17
N ASP A 606 -4.20 -30.70 -4.31
CA ASP A 606 -3.31 -31.06 -3.20
C ASP A 606 -2.34 -29.89 -2.94
N TYR A 607 -2.59 -29.12 -1.89
CA TYR A 607 -1.88 -27.90 -1.57
C TYR A 607 -1.04 -28.05 -0.30
N GLU A 608 0.11 -27.38 -0.26
CA GLU A 608 0.91 -27.27 0.96
C GLU A 608 0.12 -26.56 2.06
N THR A 609 0.23 -27.03 3.29
CA THR A 609 -0.52 -26.45 4.43
C THR A 609 -0.24 -24.95 4.60
N GLU A 610 0.98 -24.52 4.33
CA GLU A 610 1.39 -23.11 4.45
C GLU A 610 0.82 -22.19 3.36
N TRP A 611 0.11 -22.73 2.35
CA TRP A 611 -0.60 -21.90 1.38
C TRP A 611 -1.98 -21.47 1.88
N ASN A 612 -2.40 -21.93 3.03
CA ASN A 612 -3.65 -21.57 3.70
C ASN A 612 -4.86 -21.58 2.74
N VAL A 613 -5.03 -22.69 1.99
CA VAL A 613 -6.14 -22.83 1.03
C VAL A 613 -7.37 -23.38 1.74
N TYR A 614 -8.45 -22.59 1.74
CA TYR A 614 -9.78 -22.97 2.23
C TYR A 614 -10.67 -23.31 1.04
N ASN A 615 -10.87 -24.61 0.82
CA ASN A 615 -11.70 -25.09 -0.27
C ASN A 615 -13.15 -25.27 0.23
N PHE A 616 -14.03 -24.39 -0.21
CA PHE A 616 -15.45 -24.45 0.13
C PHE A 616 -16.27 -25.23 -0.92
N GLY A 617 -15.63 -25.81 -1.93
CA GLY A 617 -16.28 -26.58 -2.98
C GLY A 617 -17.27 -25.73 -3.77
N SER A 618 -18.47 -26.29 -4.05
CA SER A 618 -19.56 -25.62 -4.76
C SER A 618 -20.65 -25.15 -3.79
N ASN A 619 -20.30 -24.80 -2.54
CA ASN A 619 -21.22 -24.21 -1.59
C ASN A 619 -21.75 -22.87 -2.13
N LYS A 620 -23.06 -22.63 -2.00
CA LYS A 620 -23.68 -21.43 -2.57
C LYS A 620 -23.29 -20.17 -1.80
N THR A 621 -23.29 -20.23 -0.48
CA THR A 621 -23.10 -19.09 0.41
C THR A 621 -22.16 -19.48 1.56
N VAL A 622 -21.08 -18.75 1.69
CA VAL A 622 -20.05 -18.96 2.70
C VAL A 622 -20.08 -17.83 3.72
N ARG A 623 -20.11 -18.19 4.99
CA ARG A 623 -19.93 -17.27 6.12
C ARG A 623 -18.59 -17.55 6.79
N ILE A 624 -17.79 -16.52 7.00
CA ILE A 624 -16.53 -16.62 7.71
C ILE A 624 -16.58 -15.73 8.95
N ILE A 625 -16.21 -16.29 10.09
CA ILE A 625 -16.02 -15.56 11.33
C ILE A 625 -14.52 -15.41 11.53
N LEU A 626 -14.00 -14.22 11.27
CA LEU A 626 -12.60 -13.90 11.58
C LEU A 626 -12.47 -13.59 13.06
N SER A 627 -11.61 -14.30 13.76
CA SER A 627 -11.35 -14.14 15.20
C SER A 627 -9.91 -13.73 15.40
N ASN A 628 -9.68 -12.47 15.79
CA ASN A 628 -8.34 -11.92 15.98
C ASN A 628 -7.92 -11.96 17.44
N HIS A 629 -6.88 -12.72 17.75
CA HIS A 629 -6.26 -12.81 19.08
C HIS A 629 -5.05 -11.88 19.24
N GLY A 630 -4.66 -11.16 18.17
CA GLY A 630 -3.56 -10.19 18.19
C GLY A 630 -3.93 -8.90 18.93
N LEU A 631 -3.02 -8.42 19.79
CA LEU A 631 -3.20 -7.18 20.56
C LEU A 631 -2.69 -5.94 19.81
N ILE A 632 -2.30 -6.08 18.55
CA ILE A 632 -1.54 -5.08 17.80
C ILE A 632 -2.31 -4.68 16.54
N GLY A 633 -2.73 -3.42 16.49
CA GLY A 633 -3.30 -2.75 15.33
C GLY A 633 -4.67 -3.25 14.86
N GLY A 634 -5.36 -2.44 14.09
CA GLY A 634 -6.51 -2.84 13.30
C GLY A 634 -6.05 -3.45 11.97
N HIS A 635 -6.83 -4.39 11.43
CA HIS A 635 -6.51 -5.11 10.21
C HIS A 635 -7.56 -4.82 9.15
N PRO A 636 -7.28 -4.00 8.12
CA PRO A 636 -8.15 -3.89 6.95
C PRO A 636 -8.14 -5.23 6.20
N MET A 637 -9.18 -6.05 6.40
CA MET A 637 -9.31 -7.36 5.77
C MET A 637 -9.97 -7.19 4.41
N HIS A 638 -9.28 -7.63 3.36
CA HIS A 638 -9.70 -7.57 1.97
C HIS A 638 -9.97 -8.96 1.43
N LEU A 639 -11.10 -9.13 0.72
CA LEU A 639 -11.41 -10.31 -0.06
C LEU A 639 -11.46 -9.94 -1.54
N HIS A 640 -10.61 -10.58 -2.33
CA HIS A 640 -10.61 -10.43 -3.78
C HIS A 640 -11.88 -11.03 -4.41
N GLY A 641 -12.25 -10.55 -5.58
CA GLY A 641 -13.34 -11.11 -6.38
C GLY A 641 -14.75 -10.86 -5.85
N HIS A 642 -14.92 -10.19 -4.70
CA HIS A 642 -16.20 -10.05 -4.00
C HIS A 642 -16.39 -8.74 -3.27
N ASP A 643 -17.65 -8.25 -3.21
CA ASP A 643 -18.12 -7.34 -2.17
C ASP A 643 -18.82 -8.18 -1.09
N PHE A 644 -18.16 -8.46 0.00
CA PHE A 644 -18.75 -9.27 1.07
C PHE A 644 -19.71 -8.47 1.96
N HIS A 645 -20.72 -9.15 2.48
CA HIS A 645 -21.58 -8.65 3.53
C HIS A 645 -20.84 -8.62 4.87
N VAL A 646 -20.84 -7.48 5.58
CA VAL A 646 -20.37 -7.38 6.96
C VAL A 646 -21.59 -7.53 7.87
N LEU A 647 -21.69 -8.66 8.55
CA LEU A 647 -22.87 -9.03 9.35
C LEU A 647 -22.80 -8.49 10.78
N ALA A 648 -21.61 -8.55 11.37
CA ALA A 648 -21.36 -8.15 12.74
C ALA A 648 -19.86 -7.91 12.97
N GLU A 649 -19.53 -7.08 13.94
CA GLU A 649 -18.20 -6.87 14.48
C GLU A 649 -18.27 -6.67 15.99
N GLY A 650 -17.25 -7.09 16.73
CA GLY A 650 -17.27 -6.96 18.19
C GLY A 650 -16.10 -7.67 18.89
N PHE A 651 -16.32 -7.98 20.15
CA PHE A 651 -15.33 -8.66 21.00
C PHE A 651 -15.94 -9.90 21.66
N GLY A 652 -15.13 -10.93 21.88
CA GLY A 652 -15.54 -12.21 22.41
C GLY A 652 -16.06 -13.15 21.33
N THR A 653 -17.13 -13.86 21.62
CA THR A 653 -17.78 -14.78 20.68
C THR A 653 -19.02 -14.13 20.09
N TRP A 654 -19.17 -14.19 18.77
CA TRP A 654 -20.38 -13.72 18.11
C TRP A 654 -21.61 -14.51 18.58
N ASP A 655 -22.68 -13.81 18.91
CA ASP A 655 -23.92 -14.38 19.44
C ASP A 655 -24.95 -14.75 18.36
N GLY A 656 -24.62 -14.61 17.09
CA GLY A 656 -25.51 -14.84 15.96
C GLY A 656 -26.33 -13.62 15.52
N THR A 657 -26.21 -12.48 16.22
CA THR A 657 -26.93 -11.26 15.87
C THR A 657 -26.33 -10.60 14.62
N VAL A 658 -27.17 -10.30 13.62
CA VAL A 658 -26.78 -9.62 12.37
C VAL A 658 -27.26 -8.18 12.43
N THR A 659 -26.36 -7.24 12.14
CA THR A 659 -26.72 -5.83 12.02
C THR A 659 -27.38 -5.58 10.66
N ASN A 660 -28.54 -4.92 10.65
CA ASN A 660 -29.32 -4.64 9.44
C ASN A 660 -29.56 -5.86 8.53
N PRO A 661 -30.16 -6.96 9.02
CA PRO A 661 -30.25 -8.21 8.26
C PRO A 661 -31.05 -8.07 6.96
N ALA A 662 -31.84 -7.00 6.82
CA ALA A 662 -32.58 -6.71 5.61
C ALA A 662 -31.73 -6.10 4.49
N ASN A 663 -30.60 -5.44 4.82
CA ASN A 663 -29.67 -4.82 3.90
C ASN A 663 -28.36 -4.51 4.64
N THR A 664 -27.52 -5.52 4.80
CA THR A 664 -26.24 -5.40 5.52
C THR A 664 -25.24 -4.56 4.73
N VAL A 665 -24.28 -3.95 5.42
CA VAL A 665 -23.13 -3.29 4.79
C VAL A 665 -22.41 -4.26 3.87
N ARG A 666 -22.04 -3.79 2.67
CA ARG A 666 -21.16 -4.52 1.74
C ARG A 666 -19.98 -3.67 1.35
N ARG A 667 -18.82 -4.31 1.22
CA ARG A 667 -17.58 -3.71 0.75
C ARG A 667 -16.54 -4.79 0.51
N ASP A 668 -15.42 -4.45 -0.12
CA ASP A 668 -14.32 -5.40 -0.36
C ASP A 668 -13.21 -5.32 0.71
N VAL A 669 -13.16 -4.25 1.52
CA VAL A 669 -12.23 -4.10 2.66
C VAL A 669 -12.95 -3.64 3.91
N HIS A 670 -12.77 -4.33 5.05
CA HIS A 670 -13.30 -3.89 6.35
C HIS A 670 -12.28 -4.05 7.47
N ILE A 671 -12.25 -3.11 8.43
CA ILE A 671 -11.27 -3.12 9.52
C ILE A 671 -11.71 -4.12 10.60
N LEU A 672 -10.98 -5.24 10.73
CA LEU A 672 -11.02 -6.11 11.89
C LEU A 672 -10.21 -5.48 13.03
N GLN A 673 -10.84 -5.22 14.17
CA GLN A 673 -10.18 -4.58 15.30
C GLN A 673 -9.14 -5.51 15.94
N ASN A 674 -8.19 -4.94 16.70
CA ASN A 674 -7.29 -5.73 17.55
C ASN A 674 -8.07 -6.31 18.76
N ALA A 675 -7.56 -7.41 19.31
CA ALA A 675 -8.08 -8.00 20.55
C ALA A 675 -7.95 -7.02 21.73
N GLN A 676 -8.77 -7.20 22.75
CA GLN A 676 -8.74 -6.41 23.98
C GLN A 676 -7.90 -7.11 25.06
N ASN A 677 -7.01 -6.33 25.67
CA ASN A 677 -6.29 -6.77 26.86
C ASN A 677 -7.07 -6.36 28.11
N ASN A 678 -7.53 -7.33 28.87
CA ASN A 678 -8.32 -7.10 30.07
C ASN A 678 -7.42 -6.76 31.29
N THR A 679 -8.02 -6.19 32.33
CA THR A 679 -7.32 -5.79 33.54
C THR A 679 -6.75 -6.98 34.32
N ASP A 680 -7.30 -8.18 34.13
CA ASP A 680 -6.85 -9.44 34.71
C ASP A 680 -5.79 -10.17 33.87
N ALA A 681 -5.26 -9.51 32.84
CA ALA A 681 -4.29 -10.02 31.85
C ALA A 681 -4.84 -11.14 30.96
N THR A 682 -6.14 -11.32 30.88
CA THR A 682 -6.76 -12.17 29.87
C THR A 682 -6.94 -11.37 28.54
N VAL A 683 -6.98 -12.05 27.42
CA VAL A 683 -7.22 -11.46 26.10
C VAL A 683 -8.63 -11.83 25.63
N THR A 684 -9.43 -10.82 25.30
CA THR A 684 -10.70 -11.03 24.61
C THR A 684 -10.47 -10.82 23.12
N PRO A 685 -10.63 -11.84 22.27
CA PRO A 685 -10.47 -11.68 20.82
C PRO A 685 -11.50 -10.71 20.26
N SER A 686 -11.14 -10.01 19.21
CA SER A 686 -12.13 -9.31 18.37
C SER A 686 -12.65 -10.26 17.30
N TYR A 687 -13.84 -9.96 16.77
CA TYR A 687 -14.37 -10.70 15.64
C TYR A 687 -14.97 -9.76 14.59
N MET A 688 -14.95 -10.26 13.35
CA MET A 688 -15.72 -9.75 12.22
C MET A 688 -16.41 -10.93 11.52
N VAL A 689 -17.69 -10.78 11.23
CA VAL A 689 -18.46 -11.82 10.52
C VAL A 689 -18.74 -11.33 9.13
N LEU A 690 -18.17 -11.98 8.15
CA LEU A 690 -18.37 -11.70 6.74
C LEU A 690 -19.12 -12.85 6.05
N GLN A 691 -19.86 -12.53 4.98
CA GLN A 691 -20.58 -13.51 4.17
C GLN A 691 -20.57 -13.09 2.71
N PHE A 692 -20.39 -14.06 1.81
CA PHE A 692 -20.42 -13.83 0.37
C PHE A 692 -21.08 -15.03 -0.35
N GLN A 693 -21.48 -14.82 -1.60
CA GLN A 693 -21.96 -15.88 -2.47
C GLN A 693 -20.78 -16.41 -3.30
N GLN A 694 -20.69 -17.72 -3.46
CA GLN A 694 -19.73 -18.35 -4.37
C GLN A 694 -20.31 -18.38 -5.79
N ASP A 695 -20.25 -17.28 -6.49
CA ASP A 695 -20.74 -17.08 -7.86
C ASP A 695 -19.67 -16.62 -8.84
N ASN A 696 -18.41 -16.63 -8.39
CA ASN A 696 -17.24 -16.18 -9.13
C ASN A 696 -16.11 -17.23 -9.04
N PRO A 697 -16.09 -18.27 -9.92
CA PRO A 697 -15.06 -19.30 -9.87
C PRO A 697 -13.64 -18.71 -9.88
N GLY A 698 -12.80 -19.13 -8.92
CA GLY A 698 -11.45 -18.57 -8.80
C GLY A 698 -10.75 -18.96 -7.49
N VAL A 699 -9.57 -18.43 -7.31
CA VAL A 699 -8.83 -18.49 -6.04
C VAL A 699 -8.66 -17.07 -5.55
N TRP A 700 -9.37 -16.73 -4.47
CA TRP A 700 -9.51 -15.35 -4.01
C TRP A 700 -8.79 -15.15 -2.69
N PRO A 701 -7.73 -14.31 -2.66
CA PRO A 701 -7.10 -13.93 -1.40
C PRO A 701 -8.10 -13.30 -0.42
N LEU A 702 -8.03 -13.73 0.85
CA LEU A 702 -8.59 -13.01 1.99
C LEU A 702 -7.42 -12.68 2.93
N HIS A 703 -7.05 -11.41 3.01
CA HIS A 703 -5.83 -11.01 3.69
C HIS A 703 -5.96 -9.64 4.37
N CYS A 704 -5.08 -9.38 5.32
CA CYS A 704 -4.89 -8.03 5.83
C CYS A 704 -4.17 -7.18 4.78
N HIS A 705 -4.66 -5.95 4.53
CA HIS A 705 -4.08 -5.10 3.50
C HIS A 705 -2.91 -4.22 3.99
N LEU A 706 -2.49 -4.33 5.25
CA LEU A 706 -1.22 -3.74 5.69
C LEU A 706 -0.05 -4.46 4.99
N ALA A 707 0.82 -3.70 4.31
CA ALA A 707 1.89 -4.23 3.47
C ALA A 707 2.75 -5.28 4.20
N TRP A 708 3.11 -4.99 5.44
CA TRP A 708 3.96 -5.83 6.27
C TRP A 708 3.25 -7.07 6.81
N HIS A 709 1.92 -7.04 6.97
CA HIS A 709 1.13 -8.16 7.46
C HIS A 709 0.94 -9.23 6.40
N VAL A 710 0.77 -8.85 5.13
CA VAL A 710 0.79 -9.78 3.99
C VAL A 710 2.12 -10.52 3.97
N SER A 711 3.24 -9.77 3.94
CA SER A 711 4.59 -10.33 3.97
C SER A 711 4.84 -11.17 5.23
N GLY A 712 4.24 -10.79 6.36
CA GLY A 712 4.30 -11.50 7.64
C GLY A 712 3.38 -12.70 7.76
N GLY A 713 2.59 -13.06 6.74
CA GLY A 713 1.79 -14.29 6.68
C GLY A 713 0.31 -14.18 7.08
N LEU A 714 -0.26 -12.95 7.23
CA LEU A 714 -1.70 -12.75 7.48
C LEU A 714 -2.49 -12.79 6.16
N PHE A 715 -2.56 -13.97 5.60
CA PHE A 715 -3.10 -14.22 4.28
C PHE A 715 -3.66 -15.64 4.20
N LEU A 716 -4.78 -15.81 3.53
CA LEU A 716 -5.37 -17.10 3.18
C LEU A 716 -6.00 -17.02 1.81
N ASN A 717 -6.28 -18.17 1.23
CA ASN A 717 -6.87 -18.32 -0.11
C ASN A 717 -8.22 -18.99 -0.02
N VAL A 718 -9.25 -18.34 -0.53
CA VAL A 718 -10.58 -18.93 -0.73
C VAL A 718 -10.58 -19.60 -2.12
N LEU A 719 -10.62 -20.93 -2.14
CA LEU A 719 -10.79 -21.67 -3.37
C LEU A 719 -12.28 -21.87 -3.61
N GLU A 720 -12.78 -21.20 -4.63
CA GLU A 720 -14.18 -21.17 -5.00
C GLU A 720 -14.44 -21.97 -6.27
N ARG A 721 -15.38 -22.93 -6.20
CA ARG A 721 -15.89 -23.70 -7.35
C ARG A 721 -14.77 -24.36 -8.19
N PRO A 722 -13.91 -25.19 -7.60
CA PRO A 722 -12.77 -25.79 -8.30
C PRO A 722 -13.18 -26.62 -9.53
N ASP A 723 -14.36 -27.25 -9.53
CA ASP A 723 -14.89 -28.00 -10.67
C ASP A 723 -15.18 -27.08 -11.88
N ASP A 724 -15.60 -25.83 -11.64
CA ASP A 724 -15.82 -24.84 -12.69
C ASP A 724 -14.49 -24.28 -13.19
N ILE A 725 -13.55 -23.97 -12.29
CA ILE A 725 -12.17 -23.56 -12.65
C ILE A 725 -11.51 -24.57 -13.58
N ALA A 726 -11.71 -25.87 -13.34
CA ALA A 726 -11.14 -26.95 -14.19
C ALA A 726 -11.69 -26.94 -15.62
N THR A 727 -12.80 -26.22 -15.87
CA THR A 727 -13.40 -26.08 -17.21
C THR A 727 -13.07 -24.78 -17.90
N GLU A 728 -12.46 -23.82 -17.20
CA GLU A 728 -12.07 -22.53 -17.75
C GLU A 728 -10.89 -22.66 -18.73
N THR A 729 -10.89 -21.81 -19.74
CA THR A 729 -9.76 -21.69 -20.67
C THR A 729 -8.94 -20.50 -20.23
N ILE A 730 -7.85 -20.76 -19.53
CA ILE A 730 -6.87 -19.74 -19.12
C ILE A 730 -5.97 -19.45 -20.33
N ASP A 731 -5.64 -18.18 -20.53
CA ASP A 731 -4.81 -17.74 -21.64
C ASP A 731 -3.37 -18.31 -21.56
N ASP A 732 -2.87 -18.77 -22.72
CA ASP A 732 -1.55 -19.41 -22.84
C ASP A 732 -0.40 -18.51 -22.31
N ASP A 733 -0.54 -17.20 -22.41
CA ASP A 733 0.48 -16.22 -21.95
C ASP A 733 0.68 -16.27 -20.43
N VAL A 734 -0.34 -16.62 -19.65
CA VAL A 734 -0.23 -16.79 -18.19
C VAL A 734 0.67 -18.00 -17.88
N PHE A 735 0.48 -19.13 -18.59
CA PHE A 735 1.34 -20.31 -18.43
C PHE A 735 2.77 -20.06 -18.95
N ALA A 736 2.89 -19.30 -20.05
CA ALA A 736 4.20 -18.91 -20.59
C ALA A 736 4.96 -18.03 -19.60
N GLY A 737 4.27 -17.10 -18.93
CA GLY A 737 4.83 -16.27 -17.85
C GLY A 737 5.43 -17.11 -16.71
N CYS A 738 4.71 -18.18 -16.28
CA CYS A 738 5.23 -19.11 -15.27
C CYS A 738 6.46 -19.87 -15.75
N THR A 739 6.50 -20.29 -17.03
CA THR A 739 7.69 -20.93 -17.59
C THR A 739 8.92 -20.03 -17.56
N LEU A 740 8.74 -18.73 -17.85
CA LEU A 740 9.80 -17.73 -17.78
C LEU A 740 10.23 -17.49 -16.32
N TRP A 741 9.29 -17.41 -15.39
CA TRP A 741 9.56 -17.23 -13.98
C TRP A 741 10.32 -18.42 -13.39
N ASP A 742 9.97 -19.66 -13.74
CA ASP A 742 10.68 -20.87 -13.35
C ASP A 742 12.15 -20.86 -13.83
N ALA A 743 12.37 -20.44 -15.07
CA ALA A 743 13.73 -20.32 -15.62
C ALA A 743 14.54 -19.23 -14.90
N TYR A 744 13.89 -18.10 -14.56
CA TYR A 744 14.52 -17.02 -13.82
C TYR A 744 14.90 -17.46 -12.40
N THR A 745 14.00 -18.05 -11.63
CA THR A 745 14.24 -18.46 -10.24
C THR A 745 15.20 -19.64 -10.14
N ALA A 746 15.25 -20.52 -11.14
CA ALA A 746 16.25 -21.57 -11.20
C ALA A 746 17.69 -21.02 -11.33
N ALA A 747 17.87 -19.89 -12.02
CA ALA A 747 19.15 -19.21 -12.17
C ALA A 747 19.43 -18.21 -11.04
N ASN A 748 18.38 -17.63 -10.43
CA ASN A 748 18.44 -16.60 -9.40
C ASN A 748 17.55 -17.00 -8.23
N PRO A 749 17.96 -17.95 -7.37
CA PRO A 749 17.16 -18.38 -6.24
C PRO A 749 16.84 -17.17 -5.33
N PRO A 750 15.57 -16.94 -5.00
CA PRO A 750 15.19 -15.84 -4.10
C PRO A 750 15.80 -16.06 -2.71
N ASP A 751 16.31 -15.00 -2.12
CA ASP A 751 16.83 -14.95 -0.75
C ASP A 751 15.90 -14.20 0.23
N GLN A 752 14.70 -13.87 -0.23
CA GLN A 752 13.70 -13.13 0.52
C GLN A 752 13.01 -14.00 1.55
N ILE A 753 12.67 -13.42 2.70
CA ILE A 753 12.05 -14.10 3.85
C ILE A 753 10.55 -13.86 3.97
N ASP A 754 9.96 -13.11 3.05
CA ASP A 754 8.53 -12.79 3.12
C ASP A 754 7.62 -13.96 2.69
N SER A 755 6.32 -13.77 2.83
CA SER A 755 5.32 -14.83 2.62
C SER A 755 5.19 -15.28 1.16
N GLY A 756 5.69 -14.53 0.20
CA GLY A 756 5.55 -14.82 -1.22
C GLY A 756 6.68 -15.66 -1.81
N LEU A 757 7.75 -15.93 -1.04
CA LEU A 757 8.94 -16.58 -1.57
C LEU A 757 9.39 -17.73 -0.67
N LYS A 758 9.47 -18.94 -1.23
CA LYS A 758 10.07 -20.08 -0.55
C LYS A 758 11.57 -19.89 -0.48
N MET A 759 12.11 -19.91 0.73
CA MET A 759 13.54 -20.07 0.93
C MET A 759 13.95 -21.46 0.49
N LYS A 760 14.93 -21.59 -0.39
CA LYS A 760 15.64 -22.86 -0.58
C LYS A 760 16.57 -23.02 0.64
N PHE A 761 16.20 -23.92 1.56
CA PHE A 761 17.03 -24.35 2.67
C PHE A 761 18.15 -25.27 2.17
#